data_d8dce42f2173865fa87c806d52408763
#
_entry.id   d8dce42f2173865fa87c806d52408763
#
_cell.length_a   1.000
_cell.length_b   1.000
_cell.length_c   1.000
_cell.angle_alpha   90.00
_cell.angle_beta   90.00
_cell.angle_gamma   90.00
#
_symmetry.space_group_name_H-M   'P 1'
#
loop_
_entity.id
_entity.type
_entity.pdbx_description
1 polymer ?
#
loop_
_entity_poly.entity_id
_entity_poly.type
_entity_poly.pdbx_seq_one_letter_code
_entity_poly.pdbx_strand_id
1 'polypeptide(L)'
;MAIDDTTPEEVTYDRIEKVDLQVEMARSYLDYAMSVIVGRALPDVRDGLKPVHRRVLYAMYDAGYRPDKGYYKSSRIVGDVMGNYHPHGDTAIYDTVVRLAQPWSLRYPLVDGNGNFGSPGNDPAAAMRYTEARLAPIAMEMMRDIDEDTVNFSPNYDGRSQEPDVLPSRFPNLLVNGSAGIAVGMATNIPPHNLREIGEAVIYALEHPEMAAPDLLNHMLTIVKGPDFPTKALIVGRGGIEDAYRTGRGSITMRAVVNVEEINKRTCLVVTELPYQVNPDNLALKIAELVKDGKIKGIADVRDEGNERLGQRLVIVLQSSAIPKVILNNLYKQTQLQDTFGANMLALVDGVPRTLRLDEFIKYYIEHQVEVIIRRTKFRLVEKEKRAHILKGYLKALDALDAVIALIRASKTPEEARTGLMKLLDVDEIQANAILDMQLRRIAALERQKINDEYEGLMADIIELNEILASEAKQREIIKTELSDLIAKYGDERRSQLVASEGDFSAEDLIPDNDAVVTITRGGYSKRTSADLYKSQRRGGRGVKGAALKQDDVVDHFFVASTHDWLLFFTNQGRVYRAKVHELPDAGRDARGQHVANLMAFKPDEQIAQVLSFKDYNAAPFLVLATKNGLVKKTPLSEYDSPRTGGLIAISLKPGDEVVSASVVRNGDELLLVSKKAMSLRFTTDDESLRSMGRSTSGVIGMKFREGDELLTMSRVDAATSVGAFVFTATDGGYGKKTAIDEYRLQGRGGIGIKAAKIDEESRGTLVSALVLVDSDEILAITSAGTVMRTPAAEVRQTGRDSMGVRLVNLDEGATLLSVTRNSEDEISTQK
;
A
#
# COMPACT_ATOMS: atom_id res chain seq x y z
N MET A 1 -86.23 -39.17 -43.20
CA MET A 1 -85.07 -38.37 -43.42
C MET A 1 -85.06 -37.30 -42.38
N ALA A 2 -84.38 -37.52 -41.32
CA ALA A 2 -84.17 -36.53 -40.27
C ALA A 2 -82.85 -35.79 -40.57
N ILE A 3 -82.91 -34.46 -40.66
CA ILE A 3 -81.75 -33.59 -40.83
C ILE A 3 -81.21 -33.32 -39.43
N ASP A 4 -80.00 -33.74 -39.24
CA ASP A 4 -79.31 -33.58 -38.00
C ASP A 4 -78.75 -32.12 -37.92
N ASP A 5 -79.25 -31.33 -36.97
CA ASP A 5 -78.96 -29.92 -36.78
C ASP A 5 -77.87 -29.86 -35.74
N THR A 6 -76.68 -30.05 -36.23
CA THR A 6 -75.42 -29.80 -35.36
C THR A 6 -75.18 -28.30 -35.31
N THR A 7 -75.60 -27.68 -34.21
CA THR A 7 -75.11 -26.33 -33.79
C THR A 7 -73.58 -26.26 -33.74
N PRO A 8 -72.96 -25.23 -34.31
CA PRO A 8 -71.54 -25.05 -34.19
C PRO A 8 -71.18 -24.81 -32.74
N GLU A 9 -70.23 -25.55 -32.23
CA GLU A 9 -69.57 -25.22 -30.97
C GLU A 9 -69.13 -23.74 -30.98
N GLU A 10 -69.68 -22.96 -30.05
CA GLU A 10 -69.12 -21.59 -29.77
C GLU A 10 -67.69 -21.72 -29.38
N VAL A 11 -66.82 -21.29 -30.28
CA VAL A 11 -65.41 -21.00 -29.96
C VAL A 11 -65.42 -19.92 -28.86
N THR A 12 -65.16 -20.29 -27.65
CA THR A 12 -64.94 -19.37 -26.55
C THR A 12 -63.66 -18.55 -26.84
N TYR A 13 -63.87 -17.36 -27.38
CA TYR A 13 -62.79 -16.39 -27.48
C TYR A 13 -62.30 -16.07 -26.05
N ASP A 14 -61.01 -16.23 -25.81
CA ASP A 14 -60.38 -15.77 -24.60
C ASP A 14 -60.90 -14.38 -24.25
N ARG A 15 -61.27 -14.20 -22.99
CA ARG A 15 -61.85 -12.97 -22.46
C ARG A 15 -60.83 -11.85 -22.60
N ILE A 16 -60.96 -11.05 -23.65
CA ILE A 16 -60.09 -9.89 -23.91
C ILE A 16 -60.44 -8.81 -22.90
N GLU A 17 -59.59 -8.61 -21.89
CA GLU A 17 -59.71 -7.49 -20.99
C GLU A 17 -59.03 -6.24 -21.59
N LYS A 18 -59.73 -5.11 -21.57
CA LYS A 18 -59.18 -3.85 -22.00
C LYS A 18 -58.32 -3.31 -20.88
N VAL A 19 -57.03 -3.27 -21.10
CA VAL A 19 -56.05 -2.68 -20.17
C VAL A 19 -55.60 -1.30 -20.70
N ASP A 20 -55.58 -0.32 -19.84
CA ASP A 20 -55.01 1.00 -20.17
C ASP A 20 -53.53 0.85 -20.41
N LEU A 21 -53.04 1.28 -21.58
CA LEU A 21 -51.65 1.17 -21.96
C LEU A 21 -50.70 1.89 -20.97
N GLN A 22 -51.09 3.05 -20.43
CA GLN A 22 -50.29 3.77 -19.47
C GLN A 22 -50.15 3.02 -18.14
N VAL A 23 -51.23 2.41 -17.66
CA VAL A 23 -51.22 1.62 -16.42
C VAL A 23 -50.40 0.36 -16.60
N GLU A 24 -50.56 -0.38 -17.71
CA GLU A 24 -49.76 -1.57 -17.96
C GLU A 24 -48.28 -1.27 -18.15
N MET A 25 -47.92 -0.23 -18.90
CA MET A 25 -46.54 0.20 -19.07
C MET A 25 -45.92 0.64 -17.75
N ALA A 26 -46.63 1.40 -16.94
CA ALA A 26 -46.13 1.84 -15.62
C ALA A 26 -45.88 0.63 -14.69
N ARG A 27 -46.82 -0.35 -14.66
CA ARG A 27 -46.70 -1.55 -13.85
C ARG A 27 -45.54 -2.43 -14.33
N SER A 28 -45.48 -2.74 -15.62
CA SER A 28 -44.43 -3.57 -16.20
C SER A 28 -43.04 -2.97 -16.04
N TYR A 29 -42.93 -1.61 -16.19
CA TYR A 29 -41.67 -0.92 -15.96
C TYR A 29 -41.26 -0.95 -14.48
N LEU A 30 -42.18 -0.79 -13.55
CA LEU A 30 -41.95 -0.89 -12.13
C LEU A 30 -41.47 -2.30 -11.74
N ASP A 31 -42.16 -3.34 -12.24
CA ASP A 31 -41.79 -4.73 -11.98
C ASP A 31 -40.39 -5.04 -12.54
N TYR A 32 -40.10 -4.56 -13.76
CA TYR A 32 -38.75 -4.66 -14.34
C TYR A 32 -37.71 -3.93 -13.52
N ALA A 33 -37.98 -2.70 -13.12
CA ALA A 33 -37.09 -1.90 -12.31
C ALA A 33 -36.75 -2.58 -10.96
N MET A 34 -37.77 -3.09 -10.28
CA MET A 34 -37.62 -3.84 -9.02
C MET A 34 -36.79 -5.09 -9.22
N SER A 35 -37.04 -5.85 -10.28
CA SER A 35 -36.27 -7.05 -10.62
C SER A 35 -34.81 -6.74 -10.87
N VAL A 36 -34.48 -5.64 -11.57
CA VAL A 36 -33.09 -5.22 -11.83
C VAL A 36 -32.43 -4.70 -10.58
N ILE A 37 -33.12 -3.93 -9.75
CA ILE A 37 -32.56 -3.35 -8.52
C ILE A 37 -32.23 -4.45 -7.50
N VAL A 38 -33.22 -5.28 -7.14
CA VAL A 38 -33.07 -6.28 -6.07
C VAL A 38 -32.46 -7.58 -6.59
N GLY A 39 -32.87 -8.03 -7.78
CA GLY A 39 -32.52 -9.36 -8.31
C GLY A 39 -31.30 -9.41 -9.23
N ARG A 40 -30.61 -8.28 -9.53
CA ARG A 40 -29.52 -8.28 -10.52
C ARG A 40 -28.32 -7.36 -10.19
N ALA A 41 -28.56 -6.05 -10.02
CA ALA A 41 -27.50 -5.05 -10.16
C ALA A 41 -26.84 -4.64 -8.83
N LEU A 42 -27.57 -4.66 -7.72
CA LEU A 42 -27.12 -4.19 -6.45
C LEU A 42 -26.68 -5.33 -5.50
N PRO A 43 -25.60 -5.13 -4.72
CA PRO A 43 -25.16 -6.09 -3.72
C PRO A 43 -26.00 -6.00 -2.43
N ASP A 44 -26.16 -7.12 -1.74
CA ASP A 44 -26.68 -7.15 -0.36
C ASP A 44 -25.59 -6.62 0.60
N VAL A 45 -25.98 -5.81 1.59
CA VAL A 45 -25.05 -5.21 2.53
C VAL A 45 -24.33 -6.24 3.41
N ARG A 46 -24.98 -7.39 3.67
CA ARG A 46 -24.53 -8.45 4.58
C ARG A 46 -23.36 -9.26 4.02
N ASP A 47 -23.47 -9.75 2.77
CA ASP A 47 -22.45 -10.59 2.13
C ASP A 47 -21.72 -9.91 0.95
N GLY A 48 -22.18 -8.73 0.54
CA GLY A 48 -21.56 -7.94 -0.53
C GLY A 48 -21.70 -8.53 -1.93
N LEU A 49 -22.61 -9.47 -2.13
CA LEU A 49 -22.77 -10.19 -3.37
C LEU A 49 -24.06 -9.80 -4.10
N LYS A 50 -23.95 -9.78 -5.42
CA LYS A 50 -25.13 -9.80 -6.30
C LYS A 50 -25.65 -11.23 -6.41
N PRO A 51 -26.91 -11.45 -6.77
CA PRO A 51 -27.47 -12.79 -6.89
C PRO A 51 -26.64 -13.75 -7.76
N VAL A 52 -26.11 -13.29 -8.90
CA VAL A 52 -25.28 -14.14 -9.76
C VAL A 52 -23.99 -14.59 -9.09
N HIS A 53 -23.31 -13.69 -8.36
CA HIS A 53 -22.06 -14.02 -7.63
C HIS A 53 -22.35 -15.03 -6.52
N ARG A 54 -23.43 -14.82 -5.75
CA ARG A 54 -23.84 -15.72 -4.67
C ARG A 54 -24.17 -17.11 -5.20
N ARG A 55 -24.91 -17.20 -6.29
CA ARG A 55 -25.26 -18.46 -6.95
C ARG A 55 -24.04 -19.19 -7.50
N VAL A 56 -23.09 -18.49 -8.12
CA VAL A 56 -21.82 -19.07 -8.58
C VAL A 56 -21.03 -19.68 -7.43
N LEU A 57 -20.81 -18.89 -6.36
CA LEU A 57 -20.04 -19.37 -5.21
C LEU A 57 -20.73 -20.53 -4.49
N TYR A 58 -22.04 -20.43 -4.29
CA TYR A 58 -22.81 -21.50 -3.65
C TYR A 58 -22.84 -22.79 -4.49
N ALA A 59 -23.09 -22.69 -5.80
CA ALA A 59 -23.03 -23.84 -6.69
C ALA A 59 -21.66 -24.54 -6.69
N MET A 60 -20.57 -23.76 -6.65
CA MET A 60 -19.21 -24.33 -6.55
C MET A 60 -19.01 -25.03 -5.21
N TYR A 61 -19.54 -24.48 -4.12
CA TYR A 61 -19.48 -25.07 -2.79
C TYR A 61 -20.28 -26.37 -2.72
N ASP A 62 -21.54 -26.36 -3.17
CA ASP A 62 -22.46 -27.49 -3.15
C ASP A 62 -21.95 -28.65 -4.03
N ALA A 63 -21.41 -28.35 -5.22
CA ALA A 63 -20.79 -29.36 -6.10
C ALA A 63 -19.40 -29.84 -5.62
N GLY A 64 -18.86 -29.30 -4.52
CA GLY A 64 -17.59 -29.70 -3.93
C GLY A 64 -16.35 -29.23 -4.67
N TYR A 65 -16.41 -28.10 -5.42
CA TYR A 65 -15.25 -27.50 -6.10
C TYR A 65 -14.39 -26.66 -5.13
N ARG A 66 -13.86 -27.33 -4.13
CA ARG A 66 -13.17 -26.74 -2.96
C ARG A 66 -11.67 -26.59 -3.18
N PRO A 67 -10.98 -25.71 -2.43
CA PRO A 67 -9.53 -25.47 -2.57
C PRO A 67 -8.66 -26.70 -2.27
N ASP A 68 -9.14 -27.67 -1.48
CA ASP A 68 -8.47 -28.93 -1.15
C ASP A 68 -8.60 -29.98 -2.26
N LYS A 69 -9.37 -29.73 -3.30
CA LYS A 69 -9.57 -30.59 -4.47
C LYS A 69 -8.81 -30.07 -5.69
N GLY A 70 -8.74 -30.88 -6.73
CA GLY A 70 -8.21 -30.48 -8.03
C GLY A 70 -9.08 -29.40 -8.71
N TYR A 71 -8.56 -28.81 -9.77
CA TYR A 71 -9.32 -27.89 -10.59
C TYR A 71 -10.35 -28.61 -11.45
N TYR A 72 -11.45 -27.96 -11.72
CA TYR A 72 -12.55 -28.43 -12.59
C TYR A 72 -12.71 -27.54 -13.79
N LYS A 73 -13.08 -28.10 -14.94
CA LYS A 73 -13.35 -27.31 -16.16
C LYS A 73 -14.40 -26.23 -15.90
N SER A 74 -14.10 -25.00 -16.31
CA SER A 74 -15.03 -23.88 -16.15
C SER A 74 -16.39 -24.14 -16.80
N SER A 75 -16.41 -24.88 -17.93
CA SER A 75 -17.65 -25.28 -18.58
C SER A 75 -18.55 -26.16 -17.71
N ARG A 76 -18.00 -27.00 -16.86
CA ARG A 76 -18.74 -27.79 -15.89
C ARG A 76 -19.35 -26.92 -14.81
N ILE A 77 -18.54 -26.01 -14.24
CA ILE A 77 -19.00 -25.05 -13.22
C ILE A 77 -20.17 -24.22 -13.77
N VAL A 78 -20.02 -23.68 -14.99
CA VAL A 78 -21.05 -22.87 -15.66
C VAL A 78 -22.32 -23.71 -15.88
N GLY A 79 -22.19 -24.98 -16.28
CA GLY A 79 -23.29 -25.89 -16.45
C GLY A 79 -24.08 -26.13 -15.15
N ASP A 80 -23.37 -26.39 -14.05
CA ASP A 80 -24.00 -26.62 -12.75
C ASP A 80 -24.71 -25.35 -12.23
N VAL A 81 -24.10 -24.18 -12.39
CA VAL A 81 -24.73 -22.89 -12.03
C VAL A 81 -25.97 -22.62 -12.84
N MET A 82 -25.91 -22.81 -14.16
CA MET A 82 -27.01 -22.54 -15.08
C MET A 82 -28.18 -23.53 -14.88
N GLY A 83 -27.86 -24.80 -14.67
CA GLY A 83 -28.85 -25.83 -14.53
C GLY A 83 -29.62 -25.81 -13.19
N ASN A 84 -28.94 -25.44 -12.11
CA ASN A 84 -29.53 -25.56 -10.78
C ASN A 84 -29.92 -24.21 -10.14
N TYR A 85 -29.28 -23.09 -10.48
CA TYR A 85 -29.46 -21.86 -9.72
C TYR A 85 -29.71 -20.60 -10.56
N HIS A 86 -29.08 -20.45 -11.74
CA HIS A 86 -29.12 -19.20 -12.49
C HIS A 86 -29.50 -19.38 -13.94
N PRO A 87 -30.80 -19.28 -14.29
CA PRO A 87 -31.33 -19.59 -15.62
C PRO A 87 -31.06 -18.46 -16.61
N HIS A 88 -29.80 -18.15 -16.87
CA HIS A 88 -29.33 -17.12 -17.79
C HIS A 88 -28.25 -17.68 -18.72
N GLY A 89 -27.80 -16.86 -19.69
CA GLY A 89 -26.81 -17.29 -20.68
C GLY A 89 -25.47 -17.69 -20.04
N ASP A 90 -24.88 -18.76 -20.59
CA ASP A 90 -23.59 -19.32 -20.15
C ASP A 90 -22.45 -18.31 -20.18
N THR A 91 -22.42 -17.39 -21.14
CA THR A 91 -21.42 -16.33 -21.25
C THR A 91 -21.44 -15.40 -20.03
N ALA A 92 -22.64 -14.98 -19.57
CA ALA A 92 -22.75 -14.08 -18.41
C ALA A 92 -22.28 -14.76 -17.11
N ILE A 93 -22.55 -16.06 -16.97
CA ILE A 93 -22.07 -16.86 -15.82
C ILE A 93 -20.56 -17.02 -15.89
N TYR A 94 -20.02 -17.37 -17.08
CA TYR A 94 -18.58 -17.53 -17.24
C TYR A 94 -17.83 -16.23 -16.99
N ASP A 95 -18.28 -15.09 -17.52
CA ASP A 95 -17.69 -13.78 -17.26
C ASP A 95 -17.69 -13.44 -15.76
N THR A 96 -18.71 -13.89 -15.03
CA THR A 96 -18.75 -13.75 -13.57
C THR A 96 -17.66 -14.59 -12.91
N VAL A 97 -17.51 -15.86 -13.29
CA VAL A 97 -16.44 -16.74 -12.77
C VAL A 97 -15.06 -16.15 -13.08
N VAL A 98 -14.87 -15.64 -14.30
CA VAL A 98 -13.63 -14.98 -14.74
C VAL A 98 -13.32 -13.78 -13.86
N ARG A 99 -14.25 -12.87 -13.63
CA ARG A 99 -14.05 -11.69 -12.77
C ARG A 99 -13.73 -12.06 -11.33
N LEU A 100 -14.38 -13.10 -10.78
CA LEU A 100 -14.10 -13.57 -9.43
C LEU A 100 -12.69 -14.17 -9.28
N ALA A 101 -12.02 -14.56 -10.37
CA ALA A 101 -10.69 -15.11 -10.40
C ALA A 101 -9.59 -14.07 -10.72
N GLN A 102 -9.94 -12.89 -11.25
CA GLN A 102 -8.96 -11.91 -11.74
C GLN A 102 -8.35 -11.09 -10.57
N PRO A 103 -7.02 -11.14 -10.33
CA PRO A 103 -6.37 -10.43 -9.22
C PRO A 103 -6.28 -8.91 -9.42
N TRP A 104 -6.57 -8.40 -10.63
CA TRP A 104 -6.69 -6.96 -10.93
C TRP A 104 -8.14 -6.45 -10.85
N SER A 105 -9.14 -7.35 -10.80
CA SER A 105 -10.55 -7.01 -10.67
C SER A 105 -11.01 -7.03 -9.21
N LEU A 106 -10.59 -8.03 -8.43
CA LEU A 106 -10.90 -8.17 -7.01
C LEU A 106 -9.65 -8.00 -6.15
N ARG A 107 -9.81 -7.31 -5.02
CA ARG A 107 -8.72 -7.14 -4.05
C ARG A 107 -8.33 -8.48 -3.40
N TYR A 108 -9.33 -9.33 -3.12
CA TYR A 108 -9.19 -10.70 -2.64
C TYR A 108 -10.04 -11.62 -3.53
N PRO A 109 -9.47 -12.25 -4.56
CA PRO A 109 -10.19 -13.15 -5.46
C PRO A 109 -10.89 -14.29 -4.71
N LEU A 110 -12.13 -14.58 -5.11
CA LEU A 110 -12.96 -15.62 -4.50
C LEU A 110 -12.93 -16.95 -5.29
N VAL A 111 -12.42 -16.91 -6.50
CA VAL A 111 -12.20 -18.09 -7.36
C VAL A 111 -10.71 -18.22 -7.64
N ASP A 112 -10.20 -19.44 -7.55
CA ASP A 112 -8.84 -19.82 -7.92
C ASP A 112 -8.89 -20.41 -9.33
N GLY A 113 -8.34 -19.67 -10.30
CA GLY A 113 -8.37 -20.02 -11.72
C GLY A 113 -7.06 -20.62 -12.21
N ASN A 114 -7.16 -21.61 -13.10
CA ASN A 114 -6.02 -22.21 -13.79
C ASN A 114 -6.20 -22.09 -15.31
N GLY A 115 -5.22 -21.49 -16.00
CA GLY A 115 -5.26 -21.18 -17.41
C GLY A 115 -5.35 -19.68 -17.68
N ASN A 116 -5.77 -19.31 -18.89
CA ASN A 116 -5.85 -17.92 -19.31
C ASN A 116 -7.22 -17.31 -18.93
N PHE A 117 -7.23 -16.47 -17.88
CA PHE A 117 -8.39 -15.69 -17.42
C PHE A 117 -8.37 -14.22 -17.92
N GLY A 118 -7.64 -13.94 -19.02
CA GLY A 118 -7.52 -12.61 -19.60
C GLY A 118 -6.35 -11.81 -19.06
N SER A 119 -6.29 -10.56 -19.48
CA SER A 119 -5.31 -9.57 -18.99
C SER A 119 -6.01 -8.29 -18.51
N PRO A 120 -5.31 -7.38 -17.82
CA PRO A 120 -5.82 -6.03 -17.56
C PRO A 120 -6.07 -5.21 -18.83
N GLY A 121 -5.45 -5.60 -19.95
CA GLY A 121 -5.61 -5.03 -21.28
C GLY A 121 -6.83 -5.56 -22.03
N ASN A 122 -6.68 -5.71 -23.35
CA ASN A 122 -7.76 -6.13 -24.24
C ASN A 122 -7.85 -7.66 -24.46
N ASP A 123 -6.95 -8.45 -23.88
CA ASP A 123 -6.96 -9.90 -24.04
C ASP A 123 -8.13 -10.51 -23.23
N PRO A 124 -9.10 -11.16 -23.89
CA PRO A 124 -10.18 -11.82 -23.20
C PRO A 124 -9.71 -13.12 -22.56
N ALA A 125 -10.50 -13.62 -21.60
CA ALA A 125 -10.30 -14.97 -21.10
C ALA A 125 -10.46 -16.02 -22.21
N ALA A 126 -9.70 -17.10 -22.12
CA ALA A 126 -9.88 -18.25 -23.01
C ALA A 126 -11.28 -18.85 -22.84
N ALA A 127 -11.78 -19.54 -23.88
CA ALA A 127 -13.09 -20.18 -23.80
C ALA A 127 -13.18 -21.17 -22.63
N MET A 128 -14.35 -21.26 -21.97
CA MET A 128 -14.60 -22.03 -20.74
C MET A 128 -14.24 -23.52 -20.82
N ARG A 129 -14.11 -24.09 -22.01
CA ARG A 129 -13.64 -25.48 -22.23
C ARG A 129 -12.14 -25.66 -21.97
N TYR A 130 -11.34 -24.57 -22.00
CA TYR A 130 -9.91 -24.63 -21.76
C TYR A 130 -9.52 -24.27 -20.33
N THR A 131 -10.20 -23.32 -19.72
CA THR A 131 -9.92 -22.88 -18.36
C THR A 131 -10.47 -23.83 -17.32
N GLU A 132 -9.88 -23.80 -16.14
CA GLU A 132 -10.28 -24.58 -14.99
C GLU A 132 -10.36 -23.67 -13.77
N ALA A 133 -11.24 -23.97 -12.83
CA ALA A 133 -11.41 -23.19 -11.62
C ALA A 133 -11.82 -24.03 -10.41
N ARG A 134 -11.66 -23.47 -9.24
CA ARG A 134 -12.16 -23.94 -7.95
C ARG A 134 -12.36 -22.75 -7.03
N LEU A 135 -13.01 -22.94 -5.87
CA LEU A 135 -13.10 -21.89 -4.87
C LEU A 135 -11.71 -21.51 -4.33
N ALA A 136 -11.46 -20.23 -4.14
CA ALA A 136 -10.29 -19.77 -3.42
C ALA A 136 -10.41 -20.07 -1.91
N PRO A 137 -9.30 -20.24 -1.18
CA PRO A 137 -9.34 -20.52 0.27
C PRO A 137 -10.16 -19.49 1.07
N ILE A 138 -10.08 -18.20 0.74
CA ILE A 138 -10.86 -17.15 1.41
C ILE A 138 -12.37 -17.25 1.12
N ALA A 139 -12.77 -17.77 -0.04
CA ALA A 139 -14.17 -17.96 -0.36
C ALA A 139 -14.85 -19.00 0.54
N MET A 140 -14.09 -19.94 1.10
CA MET A 140 -14.62 -20.90 2.08
C MET A 140 -15.07 -20.22 3.37
N GLU A 141 -14.48 -19.08 3.71
CA GLU A 141 -14.89 -18.30 4.89
C GLU A 141 -16.24 -17.57 4.66
N MET A 142 -16.65 -17.37 3.39
CA MET A 142 -17.99 -16.88 3.05
C MET A 142 -19.09 -17.92 3.28
N MET A 143 -18.75 -19.22 3.10
CA MET A 143 -19.68 -20.35 3.19
C MET A 143 -19.63 -21.05 4.54
N ARG A 144 -18.71 -20.69 5.40
CA ARG A 144 -18.46 -21.41 6.62
C ARG A 144 -19.69 -21.46 7.50
N ASP A 145 -19.99 -22.65 8.02
CA ASP A 145 -21.15 -22.97 8.83
C ASP A 145 -22.53 -22.76 8.12
N ILE A 146 -22.57 -22.72 6.77
CA ILE A 146 -23.82 -22.54 6.01
C ILE A 146 -24.79 -23.70 6.20
N ASP A 147 -24.27 -24.90 6.47
CA ASP A 147 -25.06 -26.13 6.71
C ASP A 147 -25.62 -26.21 8.15
N GLU A 148 -25.34 -25.20 8.98
CA GLU A 148 -25.78 -25.11 10.38
C GLU A 148 -26.96 -24.13 10.60
N ASP A 149 -27.85 -24.02 9.63
CA ASP A 149 -29.04 -23.13 9.67
C ASP A 149 -28.72 -21.66 9.97
N THR A 150 -27.56 -21.19 9.52
CA THR A 150 -27.07 -19.83 9.79
C THR A 150 -27.76 -18.75 8.98
N VAL A 151 -28.27 -19.09 7.81
CA VAL A 151 -28.95 -18.19 6.86
C VAL A 151 -30.22 -18.83 6.31
N ASN A 152 -31.10 -18.01 5.74
CA ASN A 152 -32.31 -18.51 5.10
C ASN A 152 -32.01 -19.07 3.72
N PHE A 153 -32.80 -20.06 3.34
CA PHE A 153 -32.81 -20.65 2.02
C PHE A 153 -34.18 -20.47 1.38
N SER A 154 -34.20 -20.17 0.10
CA SER A 154 -35.39 -20.07 -0.72
C SER A 154 -35.35 -21.10 -1.85
N PRO A 155 -36.52 -21.54 -2.39
CA PRO A 155 -36.53 -22.37 -3.57
C PRO A 155 -35.83 -21.67 -4.74
N ASN A 156 -35.08 -22.44 -5.53
CA ASN A 156 -34.53 -21.97 -6.79
C ASN A 156 -35.64 -21.69 -7.83
N TYR A 157 -35.26 -21.26 -9.03
CA TYR A 157 -36.18 -20.85 -10.10
C TYR A 157 -37.20 -21.93 -10.54
N ASP A 158 -36.92 -23.23 -10.36
CA ASP A 158 -37.80 -24.34 -10.73
C ASP A 158 -38.35 -25.10 -9.50
N GLY A 159 -38.04 -24.69 -8.31
CA GLY A 159 -38.47 -25.26 -7.03
C GLY A 159 -37.86 -26.64 -6.70
N ARG A 160 -36.85 -27.11 -7.45
CA ARG A 160 -36.23 -28.44 -7.24
C ARG A 160 -35.06 -28.42 -6.28
N SER A 161 -34.43 -27.27 -6.11
CA SER A 161 -33.29 -27.05 -5.23
C SER A 161 -33.52 -25.84 -4.34
N GLN A 162 -32.74 -25.72 -3.29
CA GLN A 162 -32.72 -24.55 -2.38
C GLN A 162 -31.48 -23.73 -2.65
N GLU A 163 -31.62 -22.42 -2.64
CA GLU A 163 -30.48 -21.48 -2.70
C GLU A 163 -30.47 -20.55 -1.50
N PRO A 164 -29.29 -20.13 -0.99
CA PRO A 164 -29.23 -19.22 0.16
C PRO A 164 -29.61 -17.80 -0.26
N ASP A 165 -30.44 -17.14 0.56
CA ASP A 165 -30.81 -15.73 0.37
C ASP A 165 -29.59 -14.80 0.54
N VAL A 166 -28.68 -15.17 1.45
CA VAL A 166 -27.43 -14.48 1.77
C VAL A 166 -26.39 -15.50 2.27
N LEU A 167 -25.13 -15.22 2.12
CA LEU A 167 -24.08 -16.09 2.70
C LEU A 167 -23.71 -15.66 4.13
N PRO A 168 -23.23 -16.59 4.99
CA PRO A 168 -22.75 -16.27 6.35
C PRO A 168 -21.64 -15.21 6.38
N SER A 169 -20.74 -15.22 5.41
CA SER A 169 -19.72 -14.20 5.14
C SER A 169 -18.93 -13.72 6.37
N ARG A 170 -17.97 -14.52 6.84
CA ARG A 170 -17.18 -14.23 8.06
C ARG A 170 -16.27 -13.00 7.98
N PHE A 171 -16.16 -12.38 6.82
CA PHE A 171 -15.47 -11.11 6.64
C PHE A 171 -16.36 -10.13 5.85
N PRO A 172 -16.19 -8.82 6.01
CA PRO A 172 -17.04 -7.81 5.38
C PRO A 172 -16.71 -7.66 3.89
N ASN A 173 -17.09 -8.66 3.10
CA ASN A 173 -16.74 -8.78 1.68
C ASN A 173 -17.12 -7.56 0.84
N LEU A 174 -18.24 -6.90 1.16
CA LEU A 174 -18.69 -5.72 0.42
C LEU A 174 -17.67 -4.57 0.47
N LEU A 175 -17.10 -4.31 1.64
CA LEU A 175 -16.06 -3.30 1.80
C LEU A 175 -14.70 -3.78 1.31
N VAL A 176 -14.38 -5.05 1.53
CA VAL A 176 -13.07 -5.61 1.19
C VAL A 176 -12.86 -5.74 -0.32
N ASN A 177 -13.84 -6.27 -1.06
CA ASN A 177 -13.78 -6.42 -2.52
C ASN A 177 -14.49 -5.32 -3.30
N GLY A 178 -15.34 -4.54 -2.64
CA GLY A 178 -16.16 -3.55 -3.32
C GLY A 178 -17.26 -4.17 -4.22
N SER A 179 -18.01 -3.31 -4.88
CA SER A 179 -18.99 -3.72 -5.88
C SER A 179 -19.30 -2.55 -6.81
N ALA A 180 -19.52 -2.83 -8.10
CA ALA A 180 -19.98 -1.85 -9.06
C ALA A 180 -21.17 -2.41 -9.85
N GLY A 181 -22.23 -1.62 -10.05
CA GLY A 181 -23.42 -2.06 -10.76
C GLY A 181 -24.31 -0.91 -11.20
N ILE A 182 -24.99 -1.09 -12.32
CA ILE A 182 -25.91 -0.11 -12.90
C ILE A 182 -27.32 -0.72 -12.86
N ALA A 183 -28.19 -0.12 -12.07
CA ALA A 183 -29.61 -0.48 -11.98
C ALA A 183 -30.48 0.54 -12.69
N VAL A 184 -31.80 0.38 -12.61
CA VAL A 184 -32.74 1.36 -13.15
C VAL A 184 -32.84 2.56 -12.18
N GLY A 185 -32.47 3.74 -12.65
CA GLY A 185 -32.52 4.99 -11.88
C GLY A 185 -31.44 5.16 -10.81
N MET A 186 -30.56 4.16 -10.61
CA MET A 186 -29.48 4.23 -9.63
C MET A 186 -28.29 3.36 -10.02
N ALA A 187 -27.14 3.66 -9.45
CA ALA A 187 -25.92 2.87 -9.65
C ALA A 187 -25.17 2.74 -8.32
N THR A 188 -24.43 1.66 -8.16
CA THR A 188 -23.50 1.46 -7.06
C THR A 188 -22.07 1.43 -7.56
N ASN A 189 -21.14 2.00 -6.80
CA ASN A 189 -19.71 1.92 -7.07
C ASN A 189 -18.95 2.04 -5.74
N ILE A 190 -18.81 0.88 -5.09
CA ILE A 190 -18.16 0.75 -3.77
C ILE A 190 -16.71 0.34 -4.00
N PRO A 191 -15.72 1.13 -3.53
CA PRO A 191 -14.31 0.80 -3.71
C PRO A 191 -13.89 -0.38 -2.82
N PRO A 192 -12.88 -1.17 -3.24
CA PRO A 192 -12.28 -2.20 -2.40
C PRO A 192 -11.37 -1.59 -1.33
N HIS A 193 -11.16 -2.35 -0.23
CA HIS A 193 -10.35 -1.92 0.91
C HIS A 193 -9.41 -3.01 1.40
N ASN A 194 -8.44 -2.64 2.21
CA ASN A 194 -7.55 -3.58 2.87
C ASN A 194 -8.29 -4.33 3.99
N LEU A 195 -8.13 -5.66 4.03
CA LEU A 195 -8.81 -6.53 4.99
C LEU A 195 -8.41 -6.23 6.44
N ARG A 196 -7.15 -5.88 6.71
CA ARG A 196 -6.69 -5.51 8.04
C ARG A 196 -7.36 -4.22 8.52
N GLU A 197 -7.35 -3.18 7.69
CA GLU A 197 -7.94 -1.89 8.05
C GLU A 197 -9.45 -2.00 8.33
N ILE A 198 -10.19 -2.68 7.45
CA ILE A 198 -11.64 -2.88 7.66
C ILE A 198 -11.90 -3.80 8.84
N GLY A 199 -11.12 -4.88 8.99
CA GLY A 199 -11.23 -5.78 10.12
C GLY A 199 -10.94 -5.11 11.46
N GLU A 200 -9.90 -4.29 11.56
CA GLU A 200 -9.60 -3.48 12.74
C GLU A 200 -10.72 -2.48 13.06
N ALA A 201 -11.32 -1.86 12.04
CA ALA A 201 -12.47 -0.97 12.22
C ALA A 201 -13.70 -1.71 12.74
N VAL A 202 -13.97 -2.94 12.27
CA VAL A 202 -15.04 -3.81 12.81
C VAL A 202 -14.75 -4.21 14.25
N ILE A 203 -13.51 -4.62 14.55
CA ILE A 203 -13.11 -4.98 15.92
C ILE A 203 -13.29 -3.81 16.86
N TYR A 204 -12.87 -2.61 16.44
CA TYR A 204 -13.07 -1.40 17.22
C TYR A 204 -14.56 -1.13 17.52
N ALA A 205 -15.44 -1.30 16.52
CA ALA A 205 -16.88 -1.15 16.72
C ALA A 205 -17.49 -2.21 17.66
N LEU A 206 -16.97 -3.45 17.61
CA LEU A 206 -17.37 -4.52 18.53
C LEU A 206 -16.98 -4.22 19.98
N GLU A 207 -15.84 -3.58 20.20
CA GLU A 207 -15.33 -3.21 21.53
C GLU A 207 -16.03 -1.97 22.13
N HIS A 208 -16.63 -1.12 21.28
CA HIS A 208 -17.23 0.15 21.69
C HIS A 208 -18.72 0.24 21.27
N PRO A 209 -19.59 -0.69 21.70
CA PRO A 209 -20.98 -0.75 21.25
C PRO A 209 -21.81 0.49 21.62
N GLU A 210 -21.44 1.18 22.72
CA GLU A 210 -22.16 2.35 23.24
C GLU A 210 -21.70 3.69 22.62
N MET A 211 -20.68 3.64 21.74
CA MET A 211 -20.14 4.87 21.15
C MET A 211 -21.14 5.50 20.17
N ALA A 212 -21.30 6.82 20.25
CA ALA A 212 -22.15 7.55 19.32
C ALA A 212 -21.64 7.44 17.87
N ALA A 213 -22.54 7.27 16.91
CA ALA A 213 -22.19 7.05 15.50
C ALA A 213 -21.22 8.09 14.90
N PRO A 214 -21.30 9.41 15.20
CA PRO A 214 -20.34 10.39 14.70
C PRO A 214 -18.92 10.18 15.24
N ASP A 215 -18.79 9.82 16.52
CA ASP A 215 -17.49 9.60 17.16
C ASP A 215 -16.87 8.29 16.68
N LEU A 216 -17.69 7.25 16.54
CA LEU A 216 -17.29 5.98 15.96
C LEU A 216 -16.77 6.16 14.54
N LEU A 217 -17.50 6.89 13.69
CA LEU A 217 -17.06 7.19 12.32
C LEU A 217 -15.75 7.98 12.30
N ASN A 218 -15.60 8.99 13.16
CA ASN A 218 -14.35 9.76 13.25
C ASN A 218 -13.16 8.87 13.61
N HIS A 219 -13.33 7.94 14.52
CA HIS A 219 -12.28 6.99 14.88
C HIS A 219 -11.99 6.01 13.73
N MET A 220 -13.03 5.45 13.08
CA MET A 220 -12.88 4.58 11.93
C MET A 220 -12.08 5.22 10.80
N LEU A 221 -12.23 6.54 10.57
CA LEU A 221 -11.44 7.29 9.59
C LEU A 221 -9.94 7.38 9.92
N THR A 222 -9.53 7.11 11.15
CA THR A 222 -8.12 6.99 11.52
C THR A 222 -7.56 5.60 11.23
N ILE A 223 -8.39 4.57 11.30
CA ILE A 223 -8.03 3.18 11.02
C ILE A 223 -8.06 2.91 9.52
N VAL A 224 -9.20 3.16 8.87
CA VAL A 224 -9.41 2.96 7.44
C VAL A 224 -8.88 4.18 6.68
N LYS A 225 -7.65 4.08 6.22
CA LYS A 225 -6.95 5.20 5.57
C LYS A 225 -7.57 5.60 4.23
N GLY A 226 -8.22 4.67 3.54
CA GLY A 226 -8.86 4.86 2.24
C GLY A 226 -9.02 3.54 1.48
N PRO A 227 -9.56 3.58 0.25
CA PRO A 227 -9.60 2.42 -0.63
C PRO A 227 -8.23 1.78 -0.84
N ASP A 228 -8.22 0.48 -1.11
CA ASP A 228 -7.01 -0.29 -1.40
C ASP A 228 -7.22 -1.07 -2.69
N PHE A 229 -6.84 -0.48 -3.80
CA PHE A 229 -7.13 -1.03 -5.13
C PHE A 229 -6.23 -2.23 -5.48
N PRO A 230 -6.77 -3.26 -6.16
CA PRO A 230 -6.00 -4.44 -6.58
C PRO A 230 -4.83 -4.08 -7.51
N THR A 231 -4.97 -3.06 -8.35
CA THR A 231 -3.94 -2.57 -9.28
C THR A 231 -2.92 -1.64 -8.64
N LYS A 232 -2.96 -1.49 -7.29
CA LYS A 232 -2.07 -0.61 -6.52
C LYS A 232 -2.34 0.87 -6.85
N ALA A 233 -1.34 1.59 -7.40
CA ALA A 233 -1.38 3.01 -7.75
C ALA A 233 -1.50 3.97 -6.54
N LEU A 234 -1.42 5.27 -6.83
CA LEU A 234 -1.48 6.32 -5.83
C LEU A 234 -2.91 6.84 -5.70
N ILE A 235 -3.32 7.17 -4.48
CA ILE A 235 -4.54 7.92 -4.19
C ILE A 235 -4.11 9.31 -3.75
N VAL A 236 -4.61 10.34 -4.46
CA VAL A 236 -4.19 11.73 -4.28
C VAL A 236 -5.21 12.49 -3.45
N GLY A 237 -4.80 12.94 -2.25
CA GLY A 237 -5.65 13.68 -1.32
C GLY A 237 -6.62 12.78 -0.53
N ARG A 238 -7.16 13.31 0.57
CA ARG A 238 -8.09 12.61 1.47
C ARG A 238 -9.54 13.10 1.37
N GLY A 239 -9.76 14.30 0.84
CA GLY A 239 -11.09 14.91 0.84
C GLY A 239 -12.16 14.03 0.21
N GLY A 240 -11.92 13.47 -0.98
CA GLY A 240 -12.86 12.57 -1.63
C GLY A 240 -13.11 11.24 -0.90
N ILE A 241 -12.12 10.76 -0.12
CA ILE A 241 -12.27 9.58 0.74
C ILE A 241 -13.18 9.91 1.92
N GLU A 242 -12.93 11.04 2.60
CA GLU A 242 -13.73 11.49 3.73
C GLU A 242 -15.18 11.74 3.33
N ASP A 243 -15.40 12.39 2.18
CA ASP A 243 -16.73 12.59 1.63
C ASP A 243 -17.45 11.25 1.40
N ALA A 244 -16.78 10.28 0.78
CA ALA A 244 -17.35 8.95 0.52
C ALA A 244 -17.75 8.25 1.82
N TYR A 245 -16.91 8.28 2.84
CA TYR A 245 -17.17 7.59 4.10
C TYR A 245 -18.19 8.29 4.99
N ARG A 246 -18.29 9.63 4.93
CA ARG A 246 -19.25 10.42 5.71
C ARG A 246 -20.61 10.54 5.07
N THR A 247 -20.69 10.54 3.75
CA THR A 247 -21.95 10.82 3.01
C THR A 247 -22.40 9.66 2.11
N GLY A 248 -21.55 8.65 1.93
CA GLY A 248 -21.76 7.57 0.97
C GLY A 248 -21.44 7.96 -0.48
N ARG A 249 -20.95 9.18 -0.74
CA ARG A 249 -20.55 9.66 -2.08
C ARG A 249 -19.27 10.47 -2.01
N GLY A 250 -18.34 10.20 -2.92
CA GLY A 250 -17.07 10.93 -2.96
C GLY A 250 -16.34 10.74 -4.27
N SER A 251 -15.43 11.65 -4.55
CA SER A 251 -14.61 11.69 -5.77
C SER A 251 -13.15 11.42 -5.38
N ILE A 252 -12.66 10.21 -5.61
CA ILE A 252 -11.35 9.74 -5.17
C ILE A 252 -10.39 9.78 -6.36
N THR A 253 -9.41 10.65 -6.31
CA THR A 253 -8.42 10.78 -7.38
C THR A 253 -7.37 9.69 -7.28
N MET A 254 -7.23 8.90 -8.33
CA MET A 254 -6.19 7.87 -8.49
C MET A 254 -5.14 8.34 -9.49
N ARG A 255 -3.88 8.00 -9.24
CA ARG A 255 -2.76 8.38 -10.12
C ARG A 255 -1.83 7.19 -10.32
N ALA A 256 -1.40 6.97 -11.57
CA ALA A 256 -0.42 5.95 -11.94
C ALA A 256 0.93 6.19 -11.25
N VAL A 257 1.65 5.10 -10.98
CA VAL A 257 3.07 5.16 -10.58
C VAL A 257 3.92 5.18 -11.84
N VAL A 258 4.66 6.26 -12.02
CA VAL A 258 5.49 6.47 -13.20
C VAL A 258 6.91 6.79 -12.76
N ASN A 259 7.88 6.01 -13.24
CA ASN A 259 9.31 6.19 -12.97
C ASN A 259 10.02 6.74 -14.20
N VAL A 260 11.02 7.61 -13.98
CA VAL A 260 11.93 8.01 -15.05
C VAL A 260 13.09 7.01 -15.10
N GLU A 261 13.26 6.37 -16.24
CA GLU A 261 14.36 5.41 -16.49
C GLU A 261 15.13 5.80 -17.76
N GLU A 262 16.40 5.48 -17.81
CA GLU A 262 17.17 5.55 -19.04
C GLU A 262 17.23 4.17 -19.69
N ILE A 263 16.64 4.04 -20.88
CA ILE A 263 16.60 2.80 -21.66
C ILE A 263 17.28 3.08 -23.01
N ASN A 264 18.33 2.37 -23.32
CA ASN A 264 19.10 2.53 -24.57
C ASN A 264 19.54 3.99 -24.84
N LYS A 265 20.02 4.68 -23.79
CA LYS A 265 20.44 6.10 -23.81
C LYS A 265 19.31 7.09 -24.14
N ARG A 266 18.06 6.68 -23.92
CA ARG A 266 16.89 7.56 -24.02
C ARG A 266 16.17 7.65 -22.70
N THR A 267 15.77 8.83 -22.33
CA THR A 267 14.93 9.03 -21.16
C THR A 267 13.52 8.52 -21.46
N CYS A 268 12.99 7.68 -20.59
CA CYS A 268 11.67 7.08 -20.70
C CYS A 268 10.86 7.32 -19.43
N LEU A 269 9.56 7.50 -19.58
CA LEU A 269 8.59 7.39 -18.49
C LEU A 269 8.08 5.94 -18.49
N VAL A 270 8.32 5.23 -17.42
CA VAL A 270 7.92 3.83 -17.26
C VAL A 270 6.77 3.76 -16.26
N VAL A 271 5.59 3.38 -16.73
CA VAL A 271 4.38 3.21 -15.93
C VAL A 271 4.37 1.80 -15.39
N THR A 272 4.46 1.66 -14.07
CA THR A 272 4.51 0.36 -13.37
C THR A 272 3.21 0.01 -12.68
N GLU A 273 2.35 1.00 -12.38
CA GLU A 273 1.05 0.81 -11.75
C GLU A 273 0.04 1.77 -12.38
N LEU A 274 -1.16 1.29 -12.62
CA LEU A 274 -2.26 2.06 -13.23
C LEU A 274 -3.42 2.25 -12.25
N PRO A 275 -4.18 3.35 -12.38
CA PRO A 275 -5.43 3.52 -11.66
C PRO A 275 -6.37 2.33 -11.89
N TYR A 276 -7.15 2.01 -10.87
CA TYR A 276 -8.10 0.89 -10.91
C TYR A 276 -9.09 1.04 -12.07
N GLN A 277 -9.36 -0.05 -12.79
CA GLN A 277 -10.23 -0.14 -13.96
C GLN A 277 -9.71 0.57 -15.22
N VAL A 278 -8.48 1.08 -15.23
CA VAL A 278 -7.87 1.63 -16.44
C VAL A 278 -7.26 0.51 -17.30
N ASN A 279 -7.67 0.48 -18.57
CA ASN A 279 -7.14 -0.47 -19.54
C ASN A 279 -5.83 0.07 -20.14
N PRO A 280 -4.69 -0.65 -20.04
CA PRO A 280 -3.38 -0.20 -20.52
C PRO A 280 -3.30 -0.01 -22.04
N ASP A 281 -3.96 -0.88 -22.83
CA ASP A 281 -3.94 -0.79 -24.28
C ASP A 281 -4.69 0.45 -24.78
N ASN A 282 -5.88 0.70 -24.21
CA ASN A 282 -6.65 1.89 -24.55
C ASN A 282 -5.94 3.17 -24.12
N LEU A 283 -5.23 3.13 -22.99
CA LEU A 283 -4.40 4.24 -22.53
C LEU A 283 -3.24 4.51 -23.51
N ALA A 284 -2.54 3.47 -23.96
CA ALA A 284 -1.45 3.60 -24.94
C ALA A 284 -1.94 4.21 -26.27
N LEU A 285 -3.09 3.74 -26.76
CA LEU A 285 -3.75 4.31 -27.94
C LEU A 285 -4.09 5.78 -27.74
N LYS A 286 -4.66 6.14 -26.58
CA LYS A 286 -5.00 7.53 -26.25
C LYS A 286 -3.78 8.45 -26.22
N ILE A 287 -2.67 7.98 -25.65
CA ILE A 287 -1.41 8.74 -25.66
C ILE A 287 -0.91 8.94 -27.10
N ALA A 288 -0.93 7.89 -27.91
CA ALA A 288 -0.52 7.99 -29.32
C ALA A 288 -1.39 8.97 -30.13
N GLU A 289 -2.71 8.99 -29.91
CA GLU A 289 -3.64 9.97 -30.49
C GLU A 289 -3.27 11.42 -30.10
N LEU A 290 -3.03 11.67 -28.80
CA LEU A 290 -2.69 13.01 -28.32
C LEU A 290 -1.35 13.53 -28.87
N VAL A 291 -0.40 12.61 -29.09
CA VAL A 291 0.88 12.92 -29.76
C VAL A 291 0.65 13.26 -31.24
N LYS A 292 -0.13 12.44 -31.94
CA LYS A 292 -0.48 12.64 -33.35
C LYS A 292 -1.23 13.97 -33.57
N ASP A 293 -2.15 14.31 -32.67
CA ASP A 293 -2.90 15.56 -32.69
C ASP A 293 -2.06 16.79 -32.28
N GLY A 294 -0.80 16.58 -31.85
CA GLY A 294 0.09 17.64 -31.38
C GLY A 294 -0.29 18.28 -30.04
N LYS A 295 -1.21 17.65 -29.30
CA LYS A 295 -1.66 18.12 -27.97
C LYS A 295 -0.59 17.87 -26.90
N ILE A 296 0.18 16.78 -27.03
CA ILE A 296 1.35 16.48 -26.20
C ILE A 296 2.57 16.39 -27.11
N LYS A 297 3.59 17.20 -26.83
CA LYS A 297 4.86 17.21 -27.56
C LYS A 297 5.95 16.60 -26.69
N GLY A 298 7.01 16.06 -27.33
CA GLY A 298 8.18 15.53 -26.63
C GLY A 298 8.13 14.02 -26.34
N ILE A 299 7.11 13.30 -26.81
CA ILE A 299 7.05 11.84 -26.81
C ILE A 299 7.52 11.34 -28.19
N ALA A 300 8.39 10.34 -28.20
CA ALA A 300 8.92 9.74 -29.42
C ALA A 300 8.24 8.40 -29.76
N ASP A 301 7.90 7.59 -28.72
CA ASP A 301 7.33 6.25 -28.90
C ASP A 301 6.59 5.81 -27.63
N VAL A 302 5.64 4.89 -27.77
CA VAL A 302 4.90 4.27 -26.64
C VAL A 302 4.87 2.77 -26.87
N ARG A 303 5.31 1.98 -25.88
CA ARG A 303 5.41 0.51 -25.96
C ARG A 303 4.88 -0.13 -24.71
N ASP A 304 4.09 -1.19 -24.85
CA ASP A 304 3.77 -2.07 -23.73
C ASP A 304 4.81 -3.21 -23.68
N GLU A 305 5.53 -3.27 -22.58
CA GLU A 305 6.52 -4.31 -22.25
C GLU A 305 6.05 -5.16 -21.07
N GLY A 306 4.78 -5.00 -20.66
CA GLY A 306 4.17 -5.74 -19.56
C GLY A 306 4.04 -7.24 -19.88
N ASN A 307 4.23 -8.08 -18.87
CA ASN A 307 3.97 -9.52 -18.93
C ASN A 307 3.75 -10.08 -17.52
N GLU A 308 3.36 -11.35 -17.40
CA GLU A 308 3.09 -11.99 -16.10
C GLU A 308 4.26 -11.92 -15.10
N ARG A 309 5.51 -11.89 -15.57
CA ARG A 309 6.70 -11.84 -14.69
C ARG A 309 7.07 -10.42 -14.27
N LEU A 310 6.94 -9.46 -15.19
CA LEU A 310 7.29 -8.06 -14.93
C LEU A 310 6.13 -7.24 -14.36
N GLY A 311 4.90 -7.74 -14.48
CA GLY A 311 3.69 -6.99 -14.20
C GLY A 311 3.44 -5.89 -15.23
N GLN A 312 2.74 -4.84 -14.84
CA GLN A 312 2.45 -3.68 -15.68
C GLN A 312 3.74 -2.92 -16.01
N ARG A 313 4.01 -2.69 -17.30
CA ARG A 313 5.17 -1.94 -17.78
C ARG A 313 4.88 -1.25 -19.11
N LEU A 314 4.27 -0.06 -19.06
CA LEU A 314 4.06 0.79 -20.22
C LEU A 314 5.23 1.78 -20.33
N VAL A 315 6.00 1.72 -21.40
CA VAL A 315 7.20 2.53 -21.63
C VAL A 315 6.89 3.65 -22.61
N ILE A 316 7.00 4.90 -22.17
CA ILE A 316 6.81 6.12 -22.97
C ILE A 316 8.19 6.73 -23.20
N VAL A 317 8.70 6.59 -24.42
CA VAL A 317 10.02 7.09 -24.80
C VAL A 317 9.96 8.58 -25.11
N LEU A 318 10.82 9.36 -24.48
CA LEU A 318 10.85 10.81 -24.65
C LEU A 318 11.85 11.22 -25.75
N GLN A 319 11.62 12.41 -26.34
CA GLN A 319 12.58 13.08 -27.21
C GLN A 319 13.72 13.67 -26.36
N SER A 320 14.91 13.80 -26.91
CA SER A 320 16.10 14.24 -26.18
C SER A 320 16.00 15.65 -25.55
N SER A 321 15.16 16.51 -26.09
CA SER A 321 14.91 17.87 -25.57
C SER A 321 13.77 17.95 -24.58
N ALA A 322 13.11 16.84 -24.27
CA ALA A 322 11.91 16.81 -23.46
C ALA A 322 12.24 16.84 -21.96
N ILE A 323 11.45 17.58 -21.18
CA ILE A 323 11.53 17.60 -19.72
C ILE A 323 10.53 16.57 -19.17
N PRO A 324 10.99 15.47 -18.56
CA PRO A 324 10.14 14.36 -18.15
C PRO A 324 8.95 14.78 -17.27
N LYS A 325 9.20 15.64 -16.28
CA LYS A 325 8.16 16.09 -15.34
C LYS A 325 7.06 16.91 -16.02
N VAL A 326 7.40 17.72 -17.01
CA VAL A 326 6.42 18.51 -17.77
C VAL A 326 5.51 17.61 -18.62
N ILE A 327 6.12 16.60 -19.28
CA ILE A 327 5.33 15.63 -20.06
C ILE A 327 4.44 14.81 -19.16
N LEU A 328 4.97 14.33 -18.03
CA LEU A 328 4.21 13.56 -17.06
C LEU A 328 3.01 14.33 -16.54
N ASN A 329 3.16 15.61 -16.20
CA ASN A 329 2.06 16.44 -15.74
C ASN A 329 0.99 16.65 -16.84
N ASN A 330 1.40 16.78 -18.10
CA ASN A 330 0.47 16.85 -19.23
C ASN A 330 -0.28 15.52 -19.43
N LEU A 331 0.41 14.40 -19.26
CA LEU A 331 -0.20 13.07 -19.33
C LEU A 331 -1.22 12.87 -18.21
N TYR A 332 -0.93 13.26 -16.97
CA TYR A 332 -1.90 13.21 -15.87
C TYR A 332 -3.14 14.06 -16.13
N LYS A 333 -2.97 15.20 -16.77
CA LYS A 333 -4.09 16.14 -17.09
C LYS A 333 -4.97 15.67 -18.25
N GLN A 334 -4.41 14.93 -19.21
CA GLN A 334 -5.07 14.63 -20.50
C GLN A 334 -5.38 13.14 -20.72
N THR A 335 -4.91 12.26 -19.84
CA THR A 335 -5.07 10.81 -19.97
C THR A 335 -5.49 10.16 -18.64
N GLN A 336 -5.88 8.90 -18.71
CA GLN A 336 -6.22 8.07 -17.54
C GLN A 336 -4.99 7.63 -16.70
N LEU A 337 -3.81 8.20 -16.92
CA LEU A 337 -2.71 8.10 -15.95
C LEU A 337 -3.07 8.77 -14.62
N GLN A 338 -4.01 9.70 -14.65
CA GLN A 338 -4.76 10.15 -13.49
C GLN A 338 -6.23 10.05 -13.81
N ASP A 339 -6.98 9.36 -12.96
CA ASP A 339 -8.43 9.17 -13.13
C ASP A 339 -9.13 9.30 -11.78
N THR A 340 -10.44 9.42 -11.82
CA THR A 340 -11.25 9.63 -10.64
C THR A 340 -12.20 8.46 -10.42
N PHE A 341 -12.12 7.82 -9.25
CA PHE A 341 -13.10 6.84 -8.81
C PHE A 341 -14.27 7.57 -8.14
N GLY A 342 -15.42 7.61 -8.82
CA GLY A 342 -16.65 8.18 -8.28
C GLY A 342 -17.31 7.18 -7.32
N ALA A 343 -17.00 7.27 -6.02
CA ALA A 343 -17.60 6.41 -5.03
C ALA A 343 -19.09 6.72 -4.85
N ASN A 344 -19.95 5.70 -4.93
CA ASN A 344 -21.36 5.73 -4.59
C ASN A 344 -21.67 4.45 -3.82
N MET A 345 -21.72 4.57 -2.50
CA MET A 345 -21.78 3.47 -1.55
C MET A 345 -23.23 3.03 -1.33
N LEU A 346 -23.88 2.56 -2.41
CA LEU A 346 -25.26 2.10 -2.45
C LEU A 346 -25.31 0.59 -2.32
N ALA A 347 -26.08 0.06 -1.36
CA ALA A 347 -26.30 -1.36 -1.15
C ALA A 347 -27.77 -1.66 -0.78
N LEU A 348 -28.15 -2.92 -0.84
CA LEU A 348 -29.47 -3.37 -0.39
C LEU A 348 -29.43 -3.67 1.11
N VAL A 349 -30.32 -3.03 1.84
CA VAL A 349 -30.62 -3.30 3.26
C VAL A 349 -32.05 -3.81 3.33
N ASP A 350 -32.24 -5.08 3.67
CA ASP A 350 -33.56 -5.73 3.68
C ASP A 350 -34.34 -5.56 2.36
N GLY A 351 -33.63 -5.69 1.23
CA GLY A 351 -34.19 -5.52 -0.11
C GLY A 351 -34.43 -4.06 -0.55
N VAL A 352 -34.10 -3.07 0.30
CA VAL A 352 -34.28 -1.65 0.00
C VAL A 352 -32.93 -1.01 -0.31
N PRO A 353 -32.74 -0.35 -1.48
CA PRO A 353 -31.48 0.34 -1.80
C PRO A 353 -31.27 1.56 -0.91
N ARG A 354 -30.10 1.62 -0.25
CA ARG A 354 -29.68 2.73 0.63
C ARG A 354 -28.23 3.14 0.33
N THR A 355 -27.98 4.45 0.28
CA THR A 355 -26.62 4.99 0.31
C THR A 355 -26.16 5.05 1.76
N LEU A 356 -25.06 4.38 2.07
CA LEU A 356 -24.61 4.14 3.43
C LEU A 356 -23.26 4.82 3.69
N ARG A 357 -23.04 5.23 4.92
CA ARG A 357 -21.76 5.67 5.47
C ARG A 357 -20.93 4.45 5.87
N LEU A 358 -19.64 4.64 6.08
CA LEU A 358 -18.74 3.56 6.50
C LEU A 358 -19.18 2.87 7.81
N ASP A 359 -19.57 3.64 8.81
CA ASP A 359 -20.06 3.14 10.10
C ASP A 359 -21.35 2.31 9.94
N GLU A 360 -22.24 2.68 9.02
CA GLU A 360 -23.47 1.94 8.74
C GLU A 360 -23.20 0.60 8.07
N PHE A 361 -22.24 0.51 7.12
CA PHE A 361 -21.83 -0.78 6.56
C PHE A 361 -21.31 -1.73 7.62
N ILE A 362 -20.43 -1.22 8.49
CA ILE A 362 -19.86 -2.01 9.58
C ILE A 362 -20.96 -2.45 10.56
N LYS A 363 -21.89 -1.58 10.88
CA LYS A 363 -23.05 -1.90 11.73
C LYS A 363 -23.87 -3.06 11.16
N TYR A 364 -24.31 -2.97 9.89
CA TYR A 364 -25.10 -4.02 9.26
C TYR A 364 -24.34 -5.34 9.12
N TYR A 365 -23.04 -5.27 8.89
CA TYR A 365 -22.19 -6.45 8.91
C TYR A 365 -22.15 -7.11 10.30
N ILE A 366 -21.97 -6.34 11.36
CA ILE A 366 -21.96 -6.84 12.75
C ILE A 366 -23.32 -7.46 13.11
N GLU A 367 -24.43 -6.78 12.79
CA GLU A 367 -25.77 -7.29 13.01
C GLU A 367 -25.99 -8.65 12.32
N HIS A 368 -25.54 -8.77 11.07
CA HIS A 368 -25.59 -10.04 10.35
C HIS A 368 -24.74 -11.13 11.01
N GLN A 369 -23.53 -10.81 11.45
CA GLN A 369 -22.65 -11.78 12.14
C GLN A 369 -23.24 -12.21 13.48
N VAL A 370 -23.85 -11.32 14.24
CA VAL A 370 -24.55 -11.66 15.50
C VAL A 370 -25.69 -12.65 15.21
N GLU A 371 -26.49 -12.42 14.16
CA GLU A 371 -27.54 -13.34 13.75
C GLU A 371 -26.98 -14.71 13.38
N VAL A 372 -25.90 -14.76 12.58
CA VAL A 372 -25.21 -16.00 12.18
C VAL A 372 -24.72 -16.77 13.42
N ILE A 373 -24.10 -16.08 14.38
CA ILE A 373 -23.61 -16.70 15.62
C ILE A 373 -24.79 -17.27 16.43
N ILE A 374 -25.86 -16.49 16.60
CA ILE A 374 -27.05 -16.94 17.34
C ILE A 374 -27.66 -18.19 16.70
N ARG A 375 -27.87 -18.17 15.39
CA ARG A 375 -28.47 -19.29 14.65
C ARG A 375 -27.57 -20.53 14.69
N ARG A 376 -26.27 -20.38 14.45
CA ARG A 376 -25.26 -21.45 14.56
C ARG A 376 -25.28 -22.08 15.96
N THR A 377 -25.30 -21.23 16.99
CA THR A 377 -25.29 -21.67 18.39
C THR A 377 -26.56 -22.43 18.73
N LYS A 378 -27.71 -21.97 18.27
CA LYS A 378 -29.00 -22.71 18.43
C LYS A 378 -28.97 -24.07 17.73
N PHE A 379 -28.45 -24.11 16.49
CA PHE A 379 -28.32 -25.37 15.76
C PHE A 379 -27.45 -26.37 16.50
N ARG A 380 -26.25 -25.93 16.93
CA ARG A 380 -25.33 -26.77 17.72
C ARG A 380 -25.90 -27.18 19.06
N LEU A 381 -26.62 -26.31 19.73
CA LEU A 381 -27.28 -26.61 20.99
C LEU A 381 -28.30 -27.72 20.82
N VAL A 382 -29.22 -27.61 19.83
CA VAL A 382 -30.23 -28.65 19.53
C VAL A 382 -29.57 -30.00 19.22
N GLU A 383 -28.51 -30.02 18.41
CA GLU A 383 -27.83 -31.29 18.11
C GLU A 383 -27.12 -31.89 19.31
N LYS A 384 -26.48 -31.06 20.16
CA LYS A 384 -25.85 -31.53 21.40
C LYS A 384 -26.89 -32.00 22.43
N GLU A 385 -28.02 -31.28 22.59
CA GLU A 385 -29.11 -31.69 23.47
C GLU A 385 -29.72 -33.02 23.02
N LYS A 386 -29.98 -33.22 21.69
CA LYS A 386 -30.44 -34.50 21.17
C LYS A 386 -29.47 -35.65 21.52
N ARG A 387 -28.18 -35.40 21.34
CA ARG A 387 -27.14 -36.42 21.64
C ARG A 387 -27.05 -36.69 23.14
N ALA A 388 -27.00 -35.65 23.95
CA ALA A 388 -27.00 -35.79 25.44
C ALA A 388 -28.24 -36.52 25.97
N HIS A 389 -29.40 -36.26 25.37
CA HIS A 389 -30.67 -36.93 25.68
C HIS A 389 -30.55 -38.45 25.47
N ILE A 390 -30.00 -38.88 24.32
CA ILE A 390 -29.76 -40.30 24.05
C ILE A 390 -28.78 -40.89 25.03
N LEU A 391 -27.64 -40.23 25.30
CA LEU A 391 -26.61 -40.71 26.23
C LEU A 391 -27.17 -40.85 27.66
N LYS A 392 -28.04 -39.90 28.10
CA LYS A 392 -28.75 -40.00 29.40
C LYS A 392 -29.57 -41.28 29.47
N GLY A 393 -30.26 -41.65 28.39
CA GLY A 393 -30.96 -42.93 28.29
C GLY A 393 -30.04 -44.12 28.41
N TYR A 394 -28.87 -44.09 27.70
CA TYR A 394 -27.89 -45.15 27.84
C TYR A 394 -27.32 -45.29 29.23
N LEU A 395 -26.98 -44.23 29.94
CA LEU A 395 -26.54 -44.24 31.33
C LEU A 395 -27.55 -44.91 32.25
N LYS A 396 -28.83 -44.50 32.15
CA LYS A 396 -29.94 -45.13 32.93
C LYS A 396 -30.05 -46.63 32.62
N ALA A 397 -29.90 -47.02 31.36
CA ALA A 397 -29.94 -48.44 30.98
C ALA A 397 -28.72 -49.25 31.50
N LEU A 398 -27.53 -48.66 31.51
CA LEU A 398 -26.33 -49.26 32.05
C LEU A 398 -26.33 -49.36 33.56
N ASP A 399 -26.98 -48.43 34.28
CA ASP A 399 -27.15 -48.47 35.73
C ASP A 399 -28.12 -49.57 36.14
N ALA A 400 -29.11 -49.94 35.32
CA ALA A 400 -30.08 -51.01 35.58
C ALA A 400 -29.91 -52.19 34.57
N LEU A 401 -28.71 -52.52 34.20
CA LEU A 401 -28.39 -53.40 33.10
C LEU A 401 -29.05 -54.77 33.16
N ASP A 402 -29.01 -55.43 34.33
CA ASP A 402 -29.60 -56.77 34.52
C ASP A 402 -31.12 -56.73 34.33
N ALA A 403 -31.76 -55.69 34.83
CA ALA A 403 -33.23 -55.52 34.68
C ALA A 403 -33.60 -55.23 33.21
N VAL A 404 -32.79 -54.43 32.49
CA VAL A 404 -32.98 -54.14 31.07
C VAL A 404 -32.83 -55.41 30.23
N ILE A 405 -31.79 -56.22 30.44
CA ILE A 405 -31.60 -57.47 29.72
C ILE A 405 -32.72 -58.47 29.99
N ALA A 406 -33.16 -58.58 31.28
CA ALA A 406 -34.25 -59.46 31.64
C ALA A 406 -35.57 -59.04 30.98
N LEU A 407 -35.87 -57.75 30.93
CA LEU A 407 -37.09 -57.22 30.32
C LEU A 407 -37.07 -57.42 28.79
N ILE A 408 -35.96 -57.13 28.10
CA ILE A 408 -35.87 -57.32 26.65
C ILE A 408 -36.06 -58.82 26.29
N ARG A 409 -35.45 -59.73 27.06
CA ARG A 409 -35.58 -61.17 26.83
C ARG A 409 -36.99 -61.68 27.09
N ALA A 410 -37.75 -61.11 28.02
CA ALA A 410 -39.13 -61.46 28.36
C ALA A 410 -40.12 -60.89 27.34
N SER A 411 -39.81 -59.85 26.62
CA SER A 411 -40.69 -59.18 25.66
C SER A 411 -40.84 -60.03 24.38
N LYS A 412 -42.05 -60.18 23.86
CA LYS A 412 -42.35 -60.91 22.65
C LYS A 412 -42.18 -60.11 21.37
N THR A 413 -42.28 -58.80 21.49
CA THR A 413 -42.14 -57.85 20.38
C THR A 413 -41.28 -56.66 20.78
N PRO A 414 -40.61 -55.98 19.83
CA PRO A 414 -39.85 -54.75 20.09
C PRO A 414 -40.71 -53.64 20.74
N GLU A 415 -41.97 -53.62 20.43
CA GLU A 415 -42.91 -52.59 21.00
C GLU A 415 -43.22 -52.87 22.48
N GLU A 416 -43.36 -54.14 22.84
CA GLU A 416 -43.50 -54.55 24.29
C GLU A 416 -42.21 -54.21 25.04
N ALA A 417 -41.05 -54.48 24.46
CA ALA A 417 -39.76 -54.14 25.07
C ALA A 417 -39.61 -52.65 25.22
N ARG A 418 -39.93 -51.82 24.20
CA ARG A 418 -39.91 -50.36 24.24
C ARG A 418 -40.78 -49.81 25.36
N THR A 419 -42.06 -50.20 25.38
CA THR A 419 -43.01 -49.77 26.39
C THR A 419 -42.56 -50.19 27.81
N GLY A 420 -41.99 -51.39 27.94
CA GLY A 420 -41.41 -51.85 29.19
C GLY A 420 -40.23 -51.04 29.66
N LEU A 421 -39.30 -50.70 28.74
CA LEU A 421 -38.11 -49.84 29.03
C LEU A 421 -38.54 -48.43 29.46
N MET A 422 -39.53 -47.86 28.80
CA MET A 422 -40.07 -46.54 29.17
C MET A 422 -40.54 -46.52 30.60
N LYS A 423 -41.23 -47.56 31.04
CA LYS A 423 -41.76 -47.67 32.41
C LYS A 423 -40.65 -48.00 33.43
N LEU A 424 -39.74 -48.88 33.06
CA LEU A 424 -38.64 -49.35 33.95
C LEU A 424 -37.66 -48.28 34.29
N LEU A 425 -37.22 -47.51 33.26
CA LEU A 425 -36.15 -46.54 33.37
C LEU A 425 -36.63 -45.07 33.45
N ASP A 426 -37.93 -44.87 33.33
CA ASP A 426 -38.51 -43.53 33.22
C ASP A 426 -37.78 -42.74 32.08
N VAL A 427 -37.84 -43.33 30.89
CA VAL A 427 -37.31 -42.77 29.64
C VAL A 427 -38.39 -42.61 28.59
N ASP A 428 -38.17 -41.73 27.63
CA ASP A 428 -39.11 -41.54 26.52
C ASP A 428 -38.88 -42.53 25.39
N GLU A 429 -39.72 -42.44 24.39
CA GLU A 429 -39.69 -43.33 23.22
C GLU A 429 -38.37 -43.29 22.46
N ILE A 430 -37.78 -42.08 22.28
CA ILE A 430 -36.50 -41.87 21.56
C ILE A 430 -35.36 -42.57 22.32
N GLN A 431 -35.32 -42.40 23.63
CA GLN A 431 -34.31 -43.05 24.49
C GLN A 431 -34.51 -44.57 24.52
N ALA A 432 -35.76 -45.04 24.61
CA ALA A 432 -36.08 -46.48 24.64
C ALA A 432 -35.68 -47.15 23.30
N ASN A 433 -35.96 -46.53 22.17
CA ASN A 433 -35.52 -47.01 20.85
C ASN A 433 -33.98 -47.03 20.74
N ALA A 434 -33.30 -46.00 21.19
CA ALA A 434 -31.84 -45.92 21.21
C ALA A 434 -31.23 -47.05 22.07
N ILE A 435 -31.84 -47.35 23.22
CA ILE A 435 -31.44 -48.48 24.09
C ILE A 435 -31.61 -49.83 23.40
N LEU A 436 -32.68 -50.06 22.66
CA LEU A 436 -32.93 -51.26 21.91
C LEU A 436 -31.91 -51.44 20.76
N ASP A 437 -31.49 -50.34 20.13
CA ASP A 437 -30.49 -50.35 19.06
C ASP A 437 -29.03 -50.40 19.58
N MET A 438 -28.85 -50.38 20.90
CA MET A 438 -27.53 -50.34 21.50
C MET A 438 -26.76 -51.65 21.24
N GLN A 439 -25.56 -51.53 20.68
CA GLN A 439 -24.69 -52.69 20.44
C GLN A 439 -24.17 -53.27 21.77
N LEU A 440 -24.16 -54.60 21.89
CA LEU A 440 -23.69 -55.35 23.09
C LEU A 440 -22.29 -54.98 23.55
N ARG A 441 -21.41 -54.59 22.64
CA ARG A 441 -20.04 -54.12 22.98
C ARG A 441 -20.04 -52.88 23.87
N ARG A 442 -21.06 -52.05 23.86
CA ARG A 442 -21.18 -50.81 24.67
C ARG A 442 -21.47 -51.08 26.15
N ILE A 443 -21.74 -52.32 26.48
CA ILE A 443 -22.01 -52.74 27.86
C ILE A 443 -20.72 -52.90 28.68
N ALA A 444 -19.56 -53.02 28.03
CA ALA A 444 -18.28 -53.14 28.70
C ALA A 444 -17.93 -51.93 29.58
N ALA A 445 -17.27 -52.11 30.72
CA ALA A 445 -16.96 -51.05 31.68
C ALA A 445 -16.19 -49.86 31.09
N LEU A 446 -15.26 -50.13 30.18
CA LEU A 446 -14.51 -49.12 29.45
C LEU A 446 -15.42 -48.25 28.53
N GLU A 447 -16.39 -48.85 27.92
CA GLU A 447 -17.34 -48.12 27.05
C GLU A 447 -18.35 -47.32 27.89
N ARG A 448 -18.72 -47.79 29.09
CA ARG A 448 -19.53 -47.03 30.05
C ARG A 448 -18.84 -45.73 30.44
N GLN A 449 -17.55 -45.78 30.74
CA GLN A 449 -16.74 -44.59 31.07
C GLN A 449 -16.72 -43.61 29.90
N LYS A 450 -16.51 -44.08 28.67
CA LYS A 450 -16.54 -43.23 27.48
C LYS A 450 -17.91 -42.52 27.26
N ILE A 451 -19.02 -43.25 27.51
CA ILE A 451 -20.37 -42.67 27.43
C ILE A 451 -20.56 -41.57 28.47
N ASN A 452 -20.05 -41.81 29.72
CA ASN A 452 -20.11 -40.79 30.77
C ASN A 452 -19.27 -39.56 30.45
N ASP A 453 -18.01 -39.77 29.99
CA ASP A 453 -17.11 -38.71 29.62
C ASP A 453 -17.68 -37.86 28.42
N GLU A 454 -18.28 -38.55 27.42
CA GLU A 454 -18.99 -37.89 26.32
C GLU A 454 -20.19 -37.08 26.83
N TYR A 455 -20.99 -37.62 27.74
CA TYR A 455 -22.14 -36.93 28.35
C TYR A 455 -21.74 -35.68 29.12
N GLU A 456 -20.71 -35.81 29.98
CA GLU A 456 -20.20 -34.67 30.76
C GLU A 456 -19.62 -33.60 29.85
N GLY A 457 -18.87 -33.97 28.79
CA GLY A 457 -18.38 -33.06 27.79
C GLY A 457 -19.49 -32.31 27.06
N LEU A 458 -20.55 -33.04 26.64
CA LEU A 458 -21.73 -32.43 25.99
C LEU A 458 -22.49 -31.48 26.96
N MET A 459 -22.60 -31.84 28.24
CA MET A 459 -23.25 -30.95 29.22
C MET A 459 -22.46 -29.65 29.42
N ALA A 460 -21.12 -29.72 29.46
CA ALA A 460 -20.28 -28.52 29.50
C ALA A 460 -20.49 -27.66 28.26
N ASP A 461 -20.47 -28.25 27.08
CA ASP A 461 -20.71 -27.58 25.80
C ASP A 461 -22.13 -26.94 25.76
N ILE A 462 -23.18 -27.63 26.27
CA ILE A 462 -24.54 -27.10 26.34
C ILE A 462 -24.62 -25.87 27.25
N ILE A 463 -23.90 -25.88 28.38
CA ILE A 463 -23.82 -24.73 29.28
C ILE A 463 -23.17 -23.55 28.55
N GLU A 464 -22.03 -23.78 27.92
CA GLU A 464 -21.32 -22.74 27.16
C GLU A 464 -22.19 -22.15 26.02
N LEU A 465 -22.86 -23.01 25.24
CA LEU A 465 -23.76 -22.55 24.17
C LEU A 465 -24.94 -21.72 24.70
N ASN A 466 -25.51 -22.09 25.84
CA ASN A 466 -26.55 -21.30 26.48
C ASN A 466 -26.03 -19.96 26.99
N GLU A 467 -24.82 -19.91 27.53
CA GLU A 467 -24.17 -18.66 27.93
C GLU A 467 -23.93 -17.73 26.74
N ILE A 468 -23.53 -18.29 25.58
CA ILE A 468 -23.37 -17.51 24.33
C ILE A 468 -24.70 -16.92 23.88
N LEU A 469 -25.80 -17.70 23.93
CA LEU A 469 -27.13 -17.23 23.55
C LEU A 469 -27.63 -16.12 24.50
N ALA A 470 -27.30 -16.19 25.79
CA ALA A 470 -27.73 -15.25 26.80
C ALA A 470 -26.91 -13.94 26.83
N SER A 471 -25.76 -13.88 26.19
CA SER A 471 -24.81 -12.77 26.30
C SER A 471 -24.38 -12.19 24.95
N GLU A 472 -24.87 -11.00 24.61
CA GLU A 472 -24.44 -10.26 23.43
C GLU A 472 -22.93 -9.97 23.47
N ALA A 473 -22.36 -9.72 24.64
CA ALA A 473 -20.92 -9.50 24.79
C ALA A 473 -20.10 -10.74 24.36
N LYS A 474 -20.56 -11.95 24.72
CA LYS A 474 -19.93 -13.20 24.27
C LYS A 474 -20.05 -13.40 22.75
N GLN A 475 -21.21 -13.08 22.18
CA GLN A 475 -21.41 -13.14 20.72
C GLN A 475 -20.43 -12.20 19.99
N ARG A 476 -20.27 -10.98 20.48
CA ARG A 476 -19.32 -10.00 19.93
C ARG A 476 -17.86 -10.45 20.06
N GLU A 477 -17.49 -11.06 21.18
CA GLU A 477 -16.12 -11.58 21.38
C GLU A 477 -15.81 -12.76 20.46
N ILE A 478 -16.81 -13.61 20.15
CA ILE A 478 -16.65 -14.69 19.15
C ILE A 478 -16.39 -14.08 17.77
N ILE A 479 -17.18 -13.08 17.35
CA ILE A 479 -17.00 -12.42 16.06
C ILE A 479 -15.61 -11.79 15.99
N LYS A 480 -15.18 -11.09 17.04
CA LYS A 480 -13.86 -10.48 17.15
C LYS A 480 -12.74 -11.52 16.99
N THR A 481 -12.82 -12.63 17.70
CA THR A 481 -11.83 -13.71 17.65
C THR A 481 -11.76 -14.32 16.25
N GLU A 482 -12.89 -14.69 15.67
CA GLU A 482 -12.99 -15.30 14.36
C GLU A 482 -12.48 -14.34 13.25
N LEU A 483 -12.79 -13.06 13.35
CA LEU A 483 -12.30 -12.04 12.42
C LEU A 483 -10.80 -11.80 12.59
N SER A 484 -10.28 -11.81 13.82
CA SER A 484 -8.84 -11.66 14.09
C SER A 484 -8.03 -12.81 13.50
N ASP A 485 -8.51 -14.04 13.65
CA ASP A 485 -7.89 -15.23 13.04
C ASP A 485 -7.88 -15.14 11.51
N LEU A 486 -8.97 -14.64 10.92
CA LEU A 486 -9.09 -14.45 9.49
C LEU A 486 -8.13 -13.35 8.97
N ILE A 487 -8.01 -12.24 9.69
CA ILE A 487 -7.05 -11.17 9.41
C ILE A 487 -5.61 -11.70 9.49
N ALA A 488 -5.29 -12.50 10.52
CA ALA A 488 -3.98 -13.10 10.66
C ALA A 488 -3.64 -14.06 9.50
N LYS A 489 -4.64 -14.77 8.97
CA LYS A 489 -4.46 -15.75 7.89
C LYS A 489 -4.42 -15.14 6.49
N TYR A 490 -5.26 -14.15 6.21
CA TYR A 490 -5.47 -13.60 4.85
C TYR A 490 -5.11 -12.13 4.71
N GLY A 491 -4.88 -11.42 5.82
CA GLY A 491 -4.53 -10.01 5.80
C GLY A 491 -3.14 -9.78 5.21
N ASP A 492 -3.07 -8.88 4.24
CA ASP A 492 -1.83 -8.45 3.58
C ASP A 492 -1.60 -6.94 3.76
N GLU A 493 -0.45 -6.47 3.28
CA GLU A 493 -0.11 -5.06 3.31
C GLU A 493 -0.95 -4.28 2.28
N ARG A 494 -1.14 -2.99 2.58
CA ARG A 494 -1.82 -2.07 1.68
C ARG A 494 -1.08 -1.99 0.34
N ARG A 495 -1.82 -2.05 -0.75
CA ARG A 495 -1.30 -1.96 -2.11
C ARG A 495 -1.28 -0.53 -2.65
N SER A 496 -2.38 0.23 -2.46
CA SER A 496 -2.48 1.62 -2.90
C SER A 496 -1.85 2.57 -1.87
N GLN A 497 -1.02 3.51 -2.32
CA GLN A 497 -0.37 4.51 -1.48
C GLN A 497 -1.16 5.82 -1.48
N LEU A 498 -1.32 6.42 -0.30
CA LEU A 498 -1.92 7.75 -0.20
C LEU A 498 -0.81 8.81 -0.31
N VAL A 499 -1.05 9.80 -1.16
CA VAL A 499 -0.16 10.95 -1.34
C VAL A 499 -0.95 12.25 -1.14
N ALA A 500 -0.30 13.28 -0.60
CA ALA A 500 -0.94 14.58 -0.44
C ALA A 500 -1.28 15.19 -1.81
N SER A 501 -2.40 15.91 -1.89
CA SER A 501 -2.69 16.75 -3.04
C SER A 501 -1.93 18.07 -2.93
N GLU A 502 -1.66 18.72 -4.08
CA GLU A 502 -1.14 20.08 -4.08
C GLU A 502 -2.22 21.00 -3.50
N GLY A 503 -2.20 21.22 -2.16
CA GLY A 503 -3.16 22.08 -1.45
C GLY A 503 -3.85 21.48 -0.22
N ASP A 504 -3.72 20.17 0.03
CA ASP A 504 -4.22 19.53 1.24
C ASP A 504 -3.12 19.40 2.33
N PHE A 505 -3.58 19.18 3.57
CA PHE A 505 -2.76 19.04 4.77
C PHE A 505 -1.44 18.28 4.55
N SER A 506 -0.41 18.72 5.27
CA SER A 506 0.96 18.28 5.07
C SER A 506 1.09 16.74 5.16
N ALA A 507 1.77 16.15 4.18
CA ALA A 507 2.19 14.76 4.24
C ALA A 507 3.00 14.45 5.53
N GLU A 508 3.50 15.47 6.20
CA GLU A 508 4.23 15.45 7.47
C GLU A 508 3.40 14.86 8.61
N ASP A 509 2.08 15.10 8.62
CA ASP A 509 1.17 14.57 9.66
C ASP A 509 0.97 13.04 9.60
N LEU A 510 1.37 12.42 8.50
CA LEU A 510 1.22 10.99 8.24
C LEU A 510 2.54 10.21 8.29
N ILE A 511 3.68 10.91 8.39
CA ILE A 511 5.02 10.34 8.31
C ILE A 511 5.72 10.55 9.66
N PRO A 512 6.21 9.50 10.33
CA PRO A 512 6.97 9.65 11.56
C PRO A 512 8.26 10.44 11.30
N ASP A 513 8.58 11.37 12.22
CA ASP A 513 9.82 12.14 12.21
C ASP A 513 10.97 11.25 12.67
N ASN A 514 11.68 10.66 11.72
CA ASN A 514 12.79 9.73 11.95
C ASN A 514 14.04 10.18 11.18
N ASP A 515 15.21 9.83 11.71
CA ASP A 515 16.46 10.04 11.03
C ASP A 515 16.63 9.07 9.85
N ALA A 516 16.94 9.61 8.70
CA ALA A 516 17.18 8.87 7.48
C ALA A 516 18.53 9.24 6.85
N VAL A 517 19.24 8.24 6.35
CA VAL A 517 20.42 8.43 5.52
C VAL A 517 19.98 8.72 4.09
N VAL A 518 20.28 9.90 3.61
CA VAL A 518 20.05 10.31 2.22
C VAL A 518 21.29 9.95 1.40
N THR A 519 21.07 9.22 0.31
CA THR A 519 22.12 8.84 -0.64
C THR A 519 21.74 9.36 -2.03
N ILE A 520 22.66 10.10 -2.65
CA ILE A 520 22.48 10.64 -4.00
C ILE A 520 23.72 10.29 -4.81
N THR A 521 23.52 9.71 -6.01
CA THR A 521 24.60 9.36 -6.92
C THR A 521 24.84 10.46 -7.95
N ARG A 522 26.03 10.46 -8.55
CA ARG A 522 26.39 11.38 -9.63
C ARG A 522 25.48 11.22 -10.86
N GLY A 523 24.99 10.01 -11.12
CA GLY A 523 24.01 9.73 -12.15
C GLY A 523 22.58 10.17 -11.79
N GLY A 524 22.37 10.89 -10.67
CA GLY A 524 21.09 11.47 -10.27
C GLY A 524 20.14 10.50 -9.59
N TYR A 525 20.57 9.33 -9.13
CA TYR A 525 19.72 8.43 -8.33
C TYR A 525 19.74 8.83 -6.86
N SER A 526 18.57 8.90 -6.27
CA SER A 526 18.39 9.28 -4.85
C SER A 526 17.56 8.26 -4.11
N LYS A 527 17.86 8.11 -2.82
CA LYS A 527 17.06 7.32 -1.87
C LYS A 527 17.24 7.83 -0.47
N ARG A 528 16.30 7.47 0.41
CA ARG A 528 16.45 7.53 1.86
C ARG A 528 16.46 6.10 2.43
N THR A 529 17.19 5.90 3.49
CA THR A 529 17.31 4.62 4.19
C THR A 529 17.32 4.91 5.69
N SER A 530 16.66 4.09 6.53
CA SER A 530 16.70 4.29 7.98
C SER A 530 18.15 4.36 8.48
N ALA A 531 18.45 5.34 9.34
CA ALA A 531 19.78 5.52 9.92
C ALA A 531 20.25 4.32 10.74
N ASP A 532 19.33 3.55 11.32
CA ASP A 532 19.59 2.34 12.11
C ASP A 532 20.32 1.23 11.33
N LEU A 533 20.23 1.24 10.00
CA LEU A 533 20.89 0.26 9.14
C LEU A 533 22.40 0.53 8.93
N TYR A 534 22.91 1.68 9.41
CA TYR A 534 24.32 2.08 9.31
C TYR A 534 24.98 2.10 10.69
N LYS A 535 25.83 1.11 10.97
CA LYS A 535 26.58 1.01 12.23
C LYS A 535 27.92 1.74 12.13
N SER A 536 28.35 2.42 13.21
CA SER A 536 29.67 3.04 13.32
C SER A 536 30.81 2.00 13.24
N GLN A 537 31.89 2.30 12.53
CA GLN A 537 33.08 1.45 12.38
C GLN A 537 34.35 2.20 12.81
N ARG A 538 35.37 1.48 13.32
CA ARG A 538 36.66 2.04 13.68
C ARG A 538 37.51 2.37 12.45
N ARG A 539 38.46 3.30 12.58
CA ARG A 539 39.45 3.66 11.55
C ARG A 539 40.15 2.42 10.96
N GLY A 540 40.30 2.38 9.62
CA GLY A 540 40.90 1.25 8.92
C GLY A 540 39.94 0.09 8.65
N GLY A 541 38.60 0.23 8.92
CA GLY A 541 37.57 -0.74 8.53
C GLY A 541 37.39 -0.78 7.02
N ARG A 542 36.75 -1.85 6.50
CA ARG A 542 36.46 -2.00 5.05
C ARG A 542 35.24 -1.23 4.57
N GLY A 543 34.50 -0.56 5.48
CA GLY A 543 33.26 0.15 5.18
C GLY A 543 32.08 -0.76 4.90
N VAL A 544 30.94 -0.15 4.57
CA VAL A 544 29.67 -0.82 4.26
C VAL A 544 29.20 -0.36 2.89
N LYS A 545 28.68 -1.27 2.06
CA LYS A 545 28.15 -0.93 0.75
C LYS A 545 26.92 -0.02 0.91
N GLY A 546 26.97 1.18 0.36
CA GLY A 546 25.96 2.22 0.54
C GLY A 546 24.85 2.22 -0.54
N ALA A 547 25.12 1.65 -1.73
CA ALA A 547 24.16 1.54 -2.81
C ALA A 547 24.58 0.46 -3.83
N ALA A 548 23.63 -0.13 -4.56
CA ALA A 548 23.92 -0.88 -5.78
C ALA A 548 24.08 0.12 -6.94
N LEU A 549 25.31 0.34 -7.36
CA LEU A 549 25.67 1.28 -8.42
C LEU A 549 25.60 0.62 -9.80
N LYS A 550 25.24 1.39 -10.85
CA LYS A 550 25.53 1.00 -12.26
C LYS A 550 27.04 1.03 -12.49
N GLN A 551 27.50 0.31 -13.51
CA GLN A 551 28.82 0.48 -14.07
C GLN A 551 28.99 1.97 -14.42
N ASP A 552 29.97 2.67 -13.83
CA ASP A 552 30.28 4.10 -13.96
C ASP A 552 29.42 5.11 -13.13
N ASP A 553 28.53 4.69 -12.23
CA ASP A 553 27.85 5.59 -11.28
C ASP A 553 28.53 5.55 -9.91
N VAL A 554 28.54 6.68 -9.21
CA VAL A 554 29.20 6.80 -7.90
C VAL A 554 28.32 7.59 -6.92
N VAL A 555 28.40 7.28 -5.62
CA VAL A 555 27.72 8.07 -4.57
C VAL A 555 28.43 9.42 -4.46
N ASP A 556 27.70 10.51 -4.64
CA ASP A 556 28.23 11.87 -4.63
C ASP A 556 27.83 12.62 -3.35
N HIS A 557 26.62 12.41 -2.85
CA HIS A 557 26.16 12.99 -1.58
C HIS A 557 25.62 11.88 -0.67
N PHE A 558 26.04 11.93 0.59
CA PHE A 558 25.67 10.99 1.63
C PHE A 558 25.62 11.72 2.98
N PHE A 559 24.45 11.84 3.60
CA PHE A 559 24.25 12.55 4.86
C PHE A 559 23.01 12.05 5.60
N VAL A 560 22.93 12.36 6.89
CA VAL A 560 21.75 12.08 7.73
C VAL A 560 20.88 13.32 7.78
N ALA A 561 19.55 13.13 7.69
CA ALA A 561 18.57 14.19 7.82
C ALA A 561 17.26 13.62 8.39
N SER A 562 16.45 14.46 9.06
CA SER A 562 15.10 14.08 9.47
C SER A 562 14.20 13.90 8.25
N THR A 563 13.27 12.96 8.31
CA THR A 563 12.25 12.76 7.26
C THR A 563 11.47 14.04 6.96
N HIS A 564 11.34 14.97 7.90
CA HIS A 564 10.62 16.24 7.76
C HIS A 564 11.51 17.42 7.32
N ASP A 565 12.81 17.23 7.16
CA ASP A 565 13.71 18.29 6.71
C ASP A 565 13.47 18.67 5.25
N TRP A 566 13.73 19.94 4.96
CA TRP A 566 13.83 20.45 3.60
C TRP A 566 15.19 20.11 3.00
N LEU A 567 15.17 19.67 1.75
CA LEU A 567 16.37 19.51 0.91
C LEU A 567 16.35 20.57 -0.19
N LEU A 568 17.42 21.35 -0.28
CA LEU A 568 17.70 22.23 -1.42
C LEU A 568 18.79 21.60 -2.30
N PHE A 569 18.42 21.30 -3.54
CA PHE A 569 19.31 20.73 -4.56
C PHE A 569 19.82 21.85 -5.46
N PHE A 570 21.06 22.23 -5.28
CA PHE A 570 21.73 23.20 -6.15
C PHE A 570 22.36 22.48 -7.34
N THR A 571 22.12 22.99 -8.55
CA THR A 571 22.66 22.40 -9.76
C THR A 571 23.91 23.18 -10.23
N ASN A 572 24.76 22.49 -10.98
CA ASN A 572 25.94 23.08 -11.64
C ASN A 572 25.57 24.30 -12.52
N GLN A 573 24.35 24.36 -13.04
CA GLN A 573 23.83 25.46 -13.86
C GLN A 573 23.28 26.65 -13.06
N GLY A 574 23.47 26.67 -11.75
CA GLY A 574 23.07 27.78 -10.88
C GLY A 574 21.58 27.84 -10.58
N ARG A 575 20.89 26.71 -10.65
CA ARG A 575 19.48 26.58 -10.25
C ARG A 575 19.38 25.87 -8.90
N VAL A 576 18.25 26.03 -8.25
CA VAL A 576 17.90 25.31 -7.02
C VAL A 576 16.50 24.73 -7.12
N TYR A 577 16.37 23.51 -6.65
CA TYR A 577 15.12 22.76 -6.49
C TYR A 577 14.94 22.40 -5.02
N ARG A 578 13.68 22.21 -4.59
CA ARG A 578 13.40 21.80 -3.21
C ARG A 578 12.55 20.56 -3.14
N ALA A 579 12.76 19.75 -2.13
CA ALA A 579 11.94 18.61 -1.76
C ALA A 579 12.02 18.36 -0.25
N LYS A 580 11.07 17.63 0.30
CA LYS A 580 11.19 17.08 1.67
C LYS A 580 11.95 15.76 1.63
N VAL A 581 12.64 15.40 2.72
CA VAL A 581 13.34 14.11 2.82
C VAL A 581 12.36 12.94 2.64
N HIS A 582 11.14 13.02 3.18
CA HIS A 582 10.14 11.99 3.04
C HIS A 582 9.64 11.78 1.60
N GLU A 583 9.79 12.76 0.72
CA GLU A 583 9.46 12.62 -0.71
C GLU A 583 10.49 11.78 -1.47
N LEU A 584 11.68 11.59 -0.90
CA LEU A 584 12.67 10.66 -1.46
C LEU A 584 12.19 9.22 -1.30
N PRO A 585 12.46 8.34 -2.28
CA PRO A 585 12.07 6.94 -2.21
C PRO A 585 12.71 6.24 -1.01
N ASP A 586 11.89 5.57 -0.22
CA ASP A 586 12.33 4.69 0.85
C ASP A 586 12.87 3.40 0.25
N ALA A 587 14.12 3.07 0.54
CA ALA A 587 14.76 1.92 -0.07
C ALA A 587 15.83 1.32 0.87
N GLY A 588 15.98 0.01 0.78
CA GLY A 588 17.00 -0.71 1.53
C GLY A 588 18.42 -0.24 1.18
N ARG A 589 19.38 -0.53 2.07
CA ARG A 589 20.78 -0.12 1.94
C ARG A 589 21.39 -0.48 0.57
N ASP A 590 21.13 -1.67 0.08
CA ASP A 590 21.69 -2.19 -1.18
C ASP A 590 20.86 -1.82 -2.43
N ALA A 591 19.72 -1.14 -2.27
CA ALA A 591 18.89 -0.70 -3.38
C ALA A 591 19.47 0.52 -4.08
N ARG A 592 19.18 0.68 -5.37
CA ARG A 592 19.68 1.79 -6.20
C ARG A 592 18.96 3.13 -5.92
N GLY A 593 17.69 3.09 -5.51
CA GLY A 593 16.83 4.26 -5.41
C GLY A 593 16.20 4.66 -6.76
N GLN A 594 15.67 5.89 -6.83
CA GLN A 594 15.01 6.45 -8.01
C GLN A 594 15.74 7.69 -8.51
N HIS A 595 15.60 7.98 -9.81
CA HIS A 595 16.20 9.16 -10.39
C HIS A 595 15.51 10.45 -9.91
N VAL A 596 16.28 11.48 -9.56
CA VAL A 596 15.77 12.77 -9.05
C VAL A 596 14.81 13.48 -10.01
N ALA A 597 14.87 13.19 -11.30
CA ALA A 597 13.91 13.68 -12.29
C ALA A 597 12.46 13.19 -12.06
N ASN A 598 12.24 12.18 -11.24
CA ASN A 598 10.91 11.78 -10.78
C ASN A 598 10.31 12.79 -9.79
N LEU A 599 11.16 13.47 -9.05
CA LEU A 599 10.77 14.45 -8.03
C LEU A 599 10.79 15.89 -8.56
N MET A 600 11.75 16.22 -9.43
CA MET A 600 12.06 17.57 -9.84
C MET A 600 12.20 17.68 -11.35
N ALA A 601 11.78 18.82 -11.92
CA ALA A 601 11.86 19.10 -13.35
C ALA A 601 13.25 19.62 -13.74
N PHE A 602 14.29 18.80 -13.63
CA PHE A 602 15.65 19.16 -14.07
C PHE A 602 15.67 19.41 -15.58
N LYS A 603 16.48 20.40 -15.96
CA LYS A 603 16.78 20.63 -17.38
C LYS A 603 17.74 19.57 -17.91
N PRO A 604 17.83 19.41 -19.24
CA PRO A 604 18.87 18.58 -19.83
C PRO A 604 20.27 19.02 -19.34
N ASP A 605 21.14 18.05 -19.06
CA ASP A 605 22.53 18.23 -18.59
C ASP A 605 22.69 18.96 -17.23
N GLU A 606 21.61 19.16 -16.47
CA GLU A 606 21.73 19.61 -15.07
C GLU A 606 22.19 18.45 -14.19
N GLN A 607 23.23 18.72 -13.39
CA GLN A 607 23.77 17.81 -12.39
C GLN A 607 23.69 18.46 -11.01
N ILE A 608 23.48 17.65 -9.98
CA ILE A 608 23.49 18.12 -8.59
C ILE A 608 24.93 18.50 -8.21
N ALA A 609 25.14 19.75 -7.85
CA ALA A 609 26.41 20.23 -7.36
C ALA A 609 26.51 20.19 -5.83
N GLN A 610 25.41 20.53 -5.13
CA GLN A 610 25.35 20.54 -3.68
C GLN A 610 23.92 20.27 -3.22
N VAL A 611 23.79 19.60 -2.09
CA VAL A 611 22.51 19.43 -1.38
C VAL A 611 22.63 19.98 0.04
N LEU A 612 21.67 20.76 0.46
CA LEU A 612 21.57 21.27 1.82
C LEU A 612 20.31 20.71 2.47
N SER A 613 20.43 20.26 3.72
CA SER A 613 19.34 19.85 4.58
C SER A 613 19.15 20.84 5.72
N PHE A 614 17.89 21.23 6.00
CA PHE A 614 17.53 22.08 7.14
C PHE A 614 16.05 21.92 7.50
N LYS A 615 15.74 22.19 8.77
CA LYS A 615 14.40 21.97 9.33
C LYS A 615 13.36 22.94 8.72
N ASP A 616 13.70 24.23 8.70
CA ASP A 616 12.85 25.29 8.16
C ASP A 616 13.67 26.47 7.63
N TYR A 617 13.06 27.39 6.89
CA TYR A 617 13.73 28.55 6.30
C TYR A 617 14.15 29.64 7.32
N ASN A 618 13.85 29.44 8.62
CA ASN A 618 14.30 30.28 9.72
C ASN A 618 15.58 29.74 10.37
N ALA A 619 16.07 28.56 9.96
CA ALA A 619 17.25 27.90 10.50
C ALA A 619 18.51 28.78 10.44
N ALA A 620 18.65 29.60 9.39
CA ALA A 620 19.69 30.58 9.25
C ALA A 620 19.20 31.80 8.44
N PRO A 621 19.76 33.02 8.68
CA PRO A 621 19.34 34.21 7.96
C PRO A 621 19.77 34.23 6.49
N PHE A 622 20.92 33.61 6.16
CA PHE A 622 21.51 33.71 4.84
C PHE A 622 22.00 32.36 4.30
N LEU A 623 22.00 32.27 2.98
CA LEU A 623 22.65 31.24 2.18
C LEU A 623 23.82 31.86 1.42
N VAL A 624 24.97 31.19 1.40
CA VAL A 624 26.13 31.54 0.56
C VAL A 624 26.34 30.47 -0.49
N LEU A 625 26.49 30.89 -1.74
CA LEU A 625 26.87 30.04 -2.87
C LEU A 625 28.31 30.38 -3.28
N ALA A 626 29.07 29.36 -3.69
CA ALA A 626 30.39 29.53 -4.25
C ALA A 626 30.48 28.83 -5.61
N THR A 627 31.18 29.51 -6.56
CA THR A 627 31.35 28.98 -7.92
C THR A 627 32.78 28.48 -8.14
N LYS A 628 32.96 27.65 -9.14
CA LYS A 628 34.20 27.07 -9.60
C LYS A 628 35.31 28.14 -9.83
N ASN A 629 34.91 29.28 -10.40
CA ASN A 629 35.80 30.40 -10.66
C ASN A 629 36.05 31.31 -9.43
N GLY A 630 35.58 30.89 -8.23
CA GLY A 630 35.83 31.56 -6.97
C GLY A 630 34.95 32.77 -6.67
N LEU A 631 33.80 32.90 -7.37
CA LEU A 631 32.79 33.87 -6.97
C LEU A 631 32.01 33.35 -5.76
N VAL A 632 31.62 34.25 -4.87
CA VAL A 632 30.76 33.96 -3.72
C VAL A 632 29.58 34.91 -3.69
N LYS A 633 28.42 34.46 -3.22
CA LYS A 633 27.20 35.23 -3.16
C LYS A 633 26.43 34.92 -1.87
N LYS A 634 26.14 35.93 -1.06
CA LYS A 634 25.30 35.86 0.12
C LYS A 634 23.90 36.36 -0.20
N THR A 635 22.85 35.56 0.10
CA THR A 635 21.45 35.86 -0.19
C THR A 635 20.60 35.47 1.03
N PRO A 636 19.53 36.22 1.41
CA PRO A 636 18.60 35.77 2.43
C PRO A 636 18.03 34.40 2.11
N LEU A 637 18.04 33.49 3.09
CA LEU A 637 17.55 32.11 2.89
C LEU A 637 16.06 32.10 2.51
N SER A 638 15.27 33.04 3.02
CA SER A 638 13.84 33.21 2.70
C SER A 638 13.56 33.47 1.21
N GLU A 639 14.52 33.97 0.42
CA GLU A 639 14.33 34.15 -1.04
C GLU A 639 14.25 32.82 -1.80
N TYR A 640 14.62 31.72 -1.18
CA TYR A 640 14.57 30.36 -1.74
C TYR A 640 13.30 29.61 -1.34
N ASP A 641 12.48 30.16 -0.43
CA ASP A 641 11.17 29.60 -0.06
C ASP A 641 10.15 29.91 -1.16
N SER A 642 9.96 28.97 -2.08
CA SER A 642 9.03 29.14 -3.18
C SER A 642 8.39 27.81 -3.56
N PRO A 643 7.06 27.76 -3.73
CA PRO A 643 6.35 26.55 -4.12
C PRO A 643 6.57 26.12 -5.58
N ARG A 644 7.42 26.83 -6.34
CA ARG A 644 7.65 26.54 -7.77
C ARG A 644 8.43 25.23 -7.96
N THR A 645 7.78 24.24 -8.54
CA THR A 645 8.37 22.90 -8.84
C THR A 645 9.37 22.92 -9.99
N GLY A 646 9.33 23.94 -10.87
CA GLY A 646 10.24 24.10 -12.01
C GLY A 646 11.64 24.62 -11.66
N GLY A 647 11.97 24.74 -10.37
CA GLY A 647 13.25 25.26 -9.89
C GLY A 647 13.37 26.80 -10.03
N LEU A 648 14.28 27.37 -9.25
CA LEU A 648 14.57 28.79 -9.19
C LEU A 648 16.00 29.07 -9.69
N ILE A 649 16.23 30.24 -10.24
CA ILE A 649 17.60 30.74 -10.46
C ILE A 649 18.19 31.05 -9.09
N ALA A 650 19.22 30.31 -8.69
CA ALA A 650 19.93 30.49 -7.43
C ALA A 650 21.08 31.50 -7.56
N ILE A 651 21.74 31.51 -8.71
CA ILE A 651 22.82 32.44 -9.05
C ILE A 651 22.89 32.57 -10.58
N SER A 652 23.21 33.79 -11.09
CA SER A 652 23.48 33.97 -12.51
C SER A 652 24.95 33.70 -12.78
N LEU A 653 25.25 32.55 -13.38
CA LEU A 653 26.61 32.13 -13.71
C LEU A 653 27.17 32.88 -14.92
N LYS A 654 28.49 33.14 -14.93
CA LYS A 654 29.24 33.56 -16.12
C LYS A 654 29.46 32.35 -17.06
N PRO A 655 29.67 32.56 -18.36
CA PRO A 655 29.97 31.49 -19.29
C PRO A 655 31.19 30.65 -18.80
N GLY A 656 31.00 29.33 -18.73
CA GLY A 656 32.02 28.36 -18.30
C GLY A 656 32.21 28.26 -16.77
N ASP A 657 31.37 28.94 -15.96
CA ASP A 657 31.39 28.82 -14.52
C ASP A 657 30.28 27.85 -14.04
N GLU A 658 30.48 27.23 -12.87
CA GLU A 658 29.57 26.24 -12.27
C GLU A 658 29.45 26.48 -10.76
N VAL A 659 28.30 26.16 -10.17
CA VAL A 659 28.18 26.12 -8.71
C VAL A 659 28.92 24.89 -8.19
N VAL A 660 29.73 25.09 -7.16
CA VAL A 660 30.53 24.04 -6.51
C VAL A 660 30.06 23.78 -5.09
N SER A 661 29.69 24.82 -4.36
CA SER A 661 29.33 24.68 -2.96
C SER A 661 28.23 25.64 -2.53
N ALA A 662 27.44 25.22 -1.56
CA ALA A 662 26.41 26.02 -0.90
C ALA A 662 26.47 25.79 0.62
N SER A 663 26.22 26.83 1.40
CA SER A 663 26.19 26.74 2.86
C SER A 663 25.26 27.79 3.46
N VAL A 664 24.53 27.44 4.51
CA VAL A 664 23.79 28.40 5.32
C VAL A 664 24.73 29.08 6.30
N VAL A 665 24.58 30.40 6.48
CA VAL A 665 25.45 31.18 7.37
C VAL A 665 24.63 32.15 8.25
N ARG A 666 25.20 32.44 9.43
CA ARG A 666 24.71 33.46 10.38
C ARG A 666 25.66 34.65 10.38
N ASN A 667 25.17 35.75 10.91
CA ASN A 667 26.06 36.90 11.12
C ASN A 667 27.16 36.54 12.11
N GLY A 668 28.41 36.86 11.74
CA GLY A 668 29.58 36.52 12.52
C GLY A 668 30.27 35.20 12.16
N ASP A 669 29.62 34.36 11.33
CA ASP A 669 30.30 33.18 10.78
C ASP A 669 31.37 33.56 9.78
N GLU A 670 32.31 32.66 9.57
CA GLU A 670 33.37 32.85 8.58
C GLU A 670 33.29 31.77 7.51
N LEU A 671 33.88 32.03 6.37
CA LEU A 671 34.00 31.09 5.26
C LEU A 671 35.44 30.70 5.03
N LEU A 672 35.70 29.43 4.88
CA LEU A 672 36.94 28.86 4.41
C LEU A 672 36.75 28.33 2.99
N LEU A 673 37.38 28.97 2.00
CA LEU A 673 37.44 28.50 0.63
C LEU A 673 38.74 27.72 0.44
N VAL A 674 38.65 26.55 -0.20
CA VAL A 674 39.85 25.73 -0.50
C VAL A 674 39.83 25.38 -1.99
N SER A 675 41.00 25.61 -2.68
CA SER A 675 41.17 25.29 -4.09
C SER A 675 41.65 23.84 -4.31
N LYS A 676 41.56 23.36 -5.54
CA LYS A 676 42.03 22.01 -5.92
C LYS A 676 43.54 21.85 -5.72
N LYS A 677 44.33 22.92 -5.88
CA LYS A 677 45.78 22.94 -5.61
C LYS A 677 46.10 23.29 -4.17
N ALA A 678 45.12 23.05 -3.26
CA ALA A 678 45.27 23.21 -1.80
C ALA A 678 45.67 24.62 -1.33
N MET A 679 45.19 25.66 -2.00
CA MET A 679 45.24 27.03 -1.46
C MET A 679 43.97 27.27 -0.67
N SER A 680 44.03 28.02 0.44
CA SER A 680 42.90 28.31 1.30
C SER A 680 42.81 29.80 1.66
N LEU A 681 41.59 30.31 1.73
CA LEU A 681 41.29 31.68 2.12
C LEU A 681 40.10 31.66 3.13
N ARG A 682 40.34 32.27 4.33
CA ARG A 682 39.35 32.42 5.39
C ARG A 682 38.95 33.88 5.54
N PHE A 683 37.68 34.21 5.54
CA PHE A 683 37.17 35.58 5.69
C PHE A 683 35.79 35.58 6.35
N THR A 684 35.35 36.74 6.88
CA THR A 684 34.09 36.90 7.59
C THR A 684 32.88 37.04 6.63
N THR A 685 31.69 36.68 7.08
CA THR A 685 30.43 36.84 6.33
C THR A 685 29.68 38.11 6.70
N ASP A 686 30.27 39.04 7.46
CA ASP A 686 29.67 40.34 7.76
C ASP A 686 29.38 41.16 6.48
N ASP A 687 28.53 42.17 6.57
CA ASP A 687 28.14 42.97 5.42
C ASP A 687 29.29 43.87 4.87
N GLU A 688 30.32 44.12 5.66
CA GLU A 688 31.54 44.83 5.20
C GLU A 688 32.36 43.92 4.27
N SER A 689 32.51 42.64 4.64
CA SER A 689 33.28 41.66 3.86
C SER A 689 32.41 41.02 2.73
N LEU A 690 31.16 40.64 3.02
CA LEU A 690 30.27 39.99 2.06
C LEU A 690 28.85 40.53 2.20
N ARG A 691 28.54 41.56 1.44
CA ARG A 691 27.21 42.18 1.40
C ARG A 691 26.15 41.22 0.88
N SER A 692 24.97 41.23 1.52
CA SER A 692 23.80 40.51 1.03
C SER A 692 23.34 41.00 -0.36
N MET A 693 22.96 40.06 -1.24
CA MET A 693 22.56 40.33 -2.64
C MET A 693 21.32 39.52 -3.02
N GLY A 694 20.55 40.01 -3.96
CA GLY A 694 19.38 39.31 -4.48
C GLY A 694 19.75 38.00 -5.18
N ARG A 695 18.80 37.10 -5.25
CA ARG A 695 18.95 35.73 -5.76
C ARG A 695 19.49 35.63 -7.19
N SER A 696 19.09 36.50 -8.09
CA SER A 696 19.49 36.48 -9.53
C SER A 696 20.79 37.17 -9.85
N THR A 697 21.65 37.56 -8.87
CA THR A 697 22.96 38.19 -9.10
C THR A 697 24.06 37.17 -9.31
N SER A 698 25.19 37.57 -9.86
CA SER A 698 26.36 36.72 -10.16
C SER A 698 27.35 36.56 -8.98
N GLY A 699 27.15 37.31 -7.90
CA GLY A 699 28.10 37.32 -6.76
C GLY A 699 29.32 38.19 -6.96
N VAL A 700 30.29 38.08 -6.03
CA VAL A 700 31.53 38.84 -5.95
C VAL A 700 32.73 37.90 -5.83
N ILE A 701 33.96 38.40 -6.12
CA ILE A 701 35.18 37.59 -6.01
C ILE A 701 35.40 37.19 -4.54
N GLY A 702 35.33 35.90 -4.24
CA GLY A 702 35.66 35.30 -2.95
C GLY A 702 37.17 34.97 -2.87
N MET A 703 37.67 34.25 -3.89
CA MET A 703 39.09 33.82 -3.96
C MET A 703 39.59 33.98 -5.41
N LYS A 704 40.84 34.30 -5.59
CA LYS A 704 41.56 34.33 -6.87
C LYS A 704 42.45 33.09 -6.97
N PHE A 705 42.56 32.57 -8.18
CA PHE A 705 43.37 31.38 -8.46
C PHE A 705 44.62 31.71 -9.29
N ARG A 706 45.62 30.85 -9.17
CA ARG A 706 46.73 30.77 -10.11
C ARG A 706 46.25 29.98 -11.36
N GLU A 707 47.01 30.06 -12.40
CA GLU A 707 46.71 29.37 -13.66
C GLU A 707 46.49 27.86 -13.45
N GLY A 708 45.39 27.33 -13.97
CA GLY A 708 45.03 25.93 -13.86
C GLY A 708 44.58 25.50 -12.45
N ASP A 709 44.20 26.43 -11.56
CA ASP A 709 43.58 26.14 -10.25
C ASP A 709 42.12 26.62 -10.22
N GLU A 710 41.27 25.97 -9.46
CA GLU A 710 39.84 26.26 -9.30
C GLU A 710 39.35 25.95 -7.89
N LEU A 711 38.19 26.45 -7.52
CA LEU A 711 37.60 26.17 -6.21
C LEU A 711 37.24 24.70 -6.11
N LEU A 712 37.65 24.05 -5.03
CA LEU A 712 37.25 22.69 -4.67
C LEU A 712 36.00 22.70 -3.78
N THR A 713 36.01 23.53 -2.72
CA THR A 713 34.89 23.56 -1.74
C THR A 713 34.94 24.87 -0.94
N MET A 714 33.77 25.14 -0.34
CA MET A 714 33.59 26.20 0.65
C MET A 714 32.98 25.58 1.92
N SER A 715 33.60 25.85 3.05
CA SER A 715 33.14 25.42 4.37
C SER A 715 32.81 26.61 5.25
N ARG A 716 31.72 26.51 6.03
CA ARG A 716 31.39 27.45 7.10
C ARG A 716 32.24 27.16 8.32
N VAL A 717 32.76 28.22 8.94
CA VAL A 717 33.36 28.21 10.28
C VAL A 717 32.36 28.92 11.20
N ASP A 718 31.71 28.19 12.06
CA ASP A 718 30.71 28.72 13.00
C ASP A 718 31.42 29.60 14.07
N ALA A 719 30.94 30.81 14.24
CA ALA A 719 31.51 31.76 15.20
C ALA A 719 31.49 31.24 16.67
N ALA A 720 30.48 30.46 17.02
CA ALA A 720 30.32 29.89 18.36
C ALA A 720 31.21 28.67 18.64
N THR A 721 31.56 27.90 17.59
CA THR A 721 32.34 26.67 17.72
C THR A 721 33.73 26.73 17.07
N SER A 722 34.15 27.92 16.64
CA SER A 722 35.49 28.11 16.03
C SER A 722 36.64 27.73 16.94
N VAL A 723 36.47 27.87 18.24
CA VAL A 723 37.45 27.42 19.24
C VAL A 723 37.48 25.89 19.30
N GLY A 724 38.62 25.28 18.89
CA GLY A 724 38.74 23.81 18.82
C GLY A 724 38.29 23.19 17.51
N ALA A 725 37.96 23.99 16.51
CA ALA A 725 37.67 23.49 15.17
C ALA A 725 38.95 23.16 14.38
N PHE A 726 38.82 22.23 13.45
CA PHE A 726 39.91 21.79 12.59
C PHE A 726 39.49 21.87 11.11
N VAL A 727 40.46 22.20 10.26
CA VAL A 727 40.36 22.00 8.82
C VAL A 727 40.83 20.59 8.50
N PHE A 728 39.94 19.78 8.04
CA PHE A 728 40.23 18.44 7.54
C PHE A 728 40.41 18.46 6.02
N THR A 729 41.42 17.74 5.55
CA THR A 729 41.69 17.59 4.10
C THR A 729 41.95 16.13 3.77
N ALA A 730 41.49 15.69 2.60
CA ALA A 730 41.68 14.31 2.12
C ALA A 730 42.03 14.27 0.62
N THR A 731 42.86 13.29 0.22
CA THR A 731 43.26 13.04 -1.16
C THR A 731 42.60 11.78 -1.70
N ASP A 732 42.50 11.67 -3.04
CA ASP A 732 41.96 10.52 -3.75
C ASP A 732 42.75 9.22 -3.50
N GLY A 733 44.00 9.32 -3.08
CA GLY A 733 44.82 8.18 -2.63
C GLY A 733 44.47 7.67 -1.21
N GLY A 734 43.41 8.20 -0.56
CA GLY A 734 42.93 7.75 0.75
C GLY A 734 43.74 8.29 1.95
N TYR A 735 44.46 9.38 1.78
CA TYR A 735 45.17 10.06 2.88
C TYR A 735 44.38 11.26 3.38
N GLY A 736 44.42 11.51 4.69
CA GLY A 736 43.75 12.63 5.32
C GLY A 736 44.51 13.19 6.52
N LYS A 737 44.19 14.42 6.86
CA LYS A 737 44.71 15.09 8.07
C LYS A 737 43.71 16.10 8.62
N LYS A 738 43.85 16.45 9.89
CA LYS A 738 43.18 17.63 10.47
C LYS A 738 44.25 18.62 10.97
N THR A 739 43.98 19.91 10.78
CA THR A 739 44.85 21.02 11.18
C THR A 739 44.02 22.04 11.96
N ALA A 740 44.51 22.58 13.07
CA ALA A 740 43.75 23.56 13.85
C ALA A 740 43.34 24.76 12.99
N ILE A 741 42.13 25.24 13.15
CA ILE A 741 41.57 26.36 12.37
C ILE A 741 42.41 27.66 12.56
N ASP A 742 43.05 27.81 13.73
CA ASP A 742 43.89 28.97 14.07
C ASP A 742 45.14 29.10 13.20
N GLU A 743 45.59 28.00 12.59
CA GLU A 743 46.65 28.03 11.59
C GLU A 743 46.24 28.73 10.28
N TYR A 744 44.93 28.93 10.06
CA TYR A 744 44.37 29.60 8.90
C TYR A 744 43.94 31.02 9.28
N ARG A 745 44.81 31.97 9.06
CA ARG A 745 44.60 33.37 9.43
C ARG A 745 43.37 33.95 8.71
N LEU A 746 42.65 34.81 9.40
CA LEU A 746 41.56 35.59 8.83
C LEU A 746 42.14 36.63 7.85
N GLN A 747 41.55 36.77 6.66
CA GLN A 747 42.00 37.64 5.57
C GLN A 747 40.80 38.34 4.92
N GLY A 748 41.07 39.38 4.13
CA GLY A 748 40.05 39.93 3.23
C GLY A 748 39.78 38.98 2.06
N ARG A 749 38.48 38.94 1.59
CA ARG A 749 38.12 38.16 0.39
C ARG A 749 38.87 38.65 -0.86
N GLY A 750 38.93 37.81 -1.91
CA GLY A 750 39.54 38.15 -3.21
C GLY A 750 41.06 38.02 -3.26
N GLY A 751 41.68 37.46 -2.23
CA GLY A 751 43.11 37.06 -2.22
C GLY A 751 43.31 35.68 -2.86
N ILE A 752 44.61 35.29 -2.98
CA ILE A 752 45.04 33.95 -3.41
C ILE A 752 45.06 32.97 -2.23
N GLY A 753 45.09 33.50 -0.99
CA GLY A 753 45.13 32.70 0.23
C GLY A 753 46.48 32.10 0.59
N ILE A 754 46.47 31.09 1.46
CA ILE A 754 47.63 30.38 1.99
C ILE A 754 47.48 28.87 1.79
N LYS A 755 48.57 28.11 1.80
CA LYS A 755 48.51 26.65 1.62
C LYS A 755 47.67 25.98 2.74
N ALA A 756 46.74 25.11 2.37
CA ALA A 756 45.97 24.26 3.25
C ALA A 756 46.63 22.90 3.55
N ALA A 757 47.29 22.33 2.55
CA ALA A 757 48.02 21.07 2.66
C ALA A 757 49.22 21.05 1.72
N LYS A 758 50.22 20.21 2.02
CA LYS A 758 51.23 19.82 1.08
C LYS A 758 50.73 18.64 0.26
N ILE A 759 50.48 18.84 -1.02
CA ILE A 759 50.04 17.83 -1.96
C ILE A 759 51.25 17.19 -2.62
N ASP A 760 51.28 15.88 -2.69
CA ASP A 760 52.20 15.07 -3.48
C ASP A 760 51.36 14.16 -4.35
N GLU A 761 51.07 14.60 -5.57
CA GLU A 761 50.18 13.95 -6.51
C GLU A 761 50.64 12.55 -6.90
N GLU A 762 51.97 12.33 -7.01
CA GLU A 762 52.51 11.03 -7.41
C GLU A 762 52.39 9.97 -6.31
N SER A 763 52.59 10.32 -5.06
CA SER A 763 52.60 9.35 -3.95
C SER A 763 51.31 9.25 -3.18
N ARG A 764 50.44 10.28 -3.18
CA ARG A 764 49.27 10.39 -2.31
C ARG A 764 48.00 10.89 -3.01
N GLY A 765 48.12 11.24 -4.28
CA GLY A 765 46.98 11.68 -5.09
C GLY A 765 46.65 13.17 -4.93
N THR A 766 45.55 13.57 -5.57
CA THR A 766 45.04 14.94 -5.61
C THR A 766 44.08 15.24 -4.46
N LEU A 767 43.90 16.51 -4.10
CA LEU A 767 42.93 16.91 -3.09
C LEU A 767 41.49 16.74 -3.59
N VAL A 768 40.70 15.95 -2.87
CA VAL A 768 39.30 15.67 -3.22
C VAL A 768 38.30 16.20 -2.20
N SER A 769 38.74 16.49 -0.97
CA SER A 769 37.81 17.01 0.05
C SER A 769 38.56 17.94 1.00
N ALA A 770 37.89 19.02 1.40
CA ALA A 770 38.30 19.87 2.52
C ALA A 770 37.06 20.36 3.26
N LEU A 771 37.02 20.19 4.59
CA LEU A 771 35.86 20.55 5.43
C LEU A 771 36.31 20.99 6.82
N VAL A 772 35.45 21.75 7.49
CA VAL A 772 35.67 22.17 8.88
C VAL A 772 34.88 21.22 9.80
N LEU A 773 35.57 20.74 10.86
CA LEU A 773 34.99 19.80 11.82
C LEU A 773 35.53 20.03 13.25
N VAL A 774 34.89 19.44 14.22
CA VAL A 774 35.32 19.35 15.64
C VAL A 774 35.56 17.89 16.01
N ASP A 775 36.27 17.66 17.13
CA ASP A 775 36.59 16.28 17.56
C ASP A 775 35.39 15.39 17.88
N SER A 776 34.25 15.98 18.22
CA SER A 776 32.99 15.23 18.43
C SER A 776 32.32 14.78 17.15
N ASP A 777 32.71 15.31 15.99
CA ASP A 777 32.13 14.97 14.71
C ASP A 777 32.53 13.57 14.24
N GLU A 778 31.72 12.99 13.37
CA GLU A 778 32.10 11.84 12.58
C GLU A 778 32.24 12.21 11.11
N ILE A 779 33.12 11.52 10.41
CA ILE A 779 33.35 11.68 8.98
C ILE A 779 32.89 10.43 8.22
N LEU A 780 32.33 10.63 7.05
CA LEU A 780 31.94 9.62 6.11
C LEU A 780 32.84 9.69 4.88
N ALA A 781 33.70 8.70 4.68
CA ALA A 781 34.59 8.60 3.55
C ALA A 781 33.95 7.69 2.46
N ILE A 782 33.83 8.19 1.24
CA ILE A 782 33.16 7.55 0.13
C ILE A 782 34.17 7.19 -0.95
N THR A 783 34.20 5.91 -1.35
CA THR A 783 35.12 5.39 -2.38
C THR A 783 34.43 5.21 -3.73
N SER A 784 35.22 5.13 -4.81
CA SER A 784 34.74 4.84 -6.17
C SER A 784 34.06 3.46 -6.29
N ALA A 785 34.33 2.56 -5.37
CA ALA A 785 33.67 1.24 -5.29
C ALA A 785 32.28 1.30 -4.61
N GLY A 786 31.80 2.50 -4.22
CA GLY A 786 30.52 2.67 -3.51
C GLY A 786 30.56 2.27 -2.02
N THR A 787 31.77 2.08 -1.47
CA THR A 787 31.95 1.78 -0.06
C THR A 787 31.94 3.08 0.75
N VAL A 788 31.17 3.11 1.84
CA VAL A 788 31.10 4.21 2.79
C VAL A 788 31.71 3.76 4.11
N MET A 789 32.67 4.50 4.61
CA MET A 789 33.30 4.29 5.90
C MET A 789 32.98 5.43 6.86
N ARG A 790 32.47 5.12 8.04
CA ARG A 790 32.17 6.08 9.11
C ARG A 790 33.28 6.02 10.18
N THR A 791 33.91 7.16 10.47
CA THR A 791 35.02 7.25 11.40
C THR A 791 34.93 8.51 12.28
N PRO A 792 35.12 8.44 13.61
CA PRO A 792 35.18 9.61 14.45
C PRO A 792 36.33 10.57 14.03
N ALA A 793 36.07 11.87 14.01
CA ALA A 793 37.06 12.89 13.69
C ALA A 793 38.21 12.91 14.68
N ALA A 794 37.99 12.56 15.94
CA ALA A 794 39.01 12.43 16.99
C ALA A 794 40.09 11.41 16.65
N GLU A 795 39.82 10.38 15.86
CA GLU A 795 40.81 9.37 15.45
C GLU A 795 41.77 9.86 14.36
N VAL A 796 41.48 10.99 13.70
CA VAL A 796 42.35 11.56 12.69
C VAL A 796 43.44 12.36 13.37
N ARG A 797 44.68 12.06 13.03
CA ARG A 797 45.81 12.75 13.65
C ARG A 797 45.85 14.23 13.27
N GLN A 798 45.95 15.10 14.29
CA GLN A 798 46.23 16.53 14.08
C GLN A 798 47.70 16.74 13.63
N THR A 799 47.87 17.55 12.60
CA THR A 799 49.16 17.87 12.02
C THR A 799 49.17 19.31 11.53
N GLY A 800 50.34 19.89 11.40
CA GLY A 800 50.51 21.25 10.88
C GLY A 800 50.05 21.39 9.42
N ARG A 801 49.77 22.63 9.03
CA ARG A 801 49.19 22.98 7.72
C ARG A 801 50.06 22.50 6.54
N ASP A 802 51.39 22.55 6.59
CA ASP A 802 52.29 22.14 5.50
C ASP A 802 52.72 20.65 5.60
N SER A 803 51.81 19.77 6.05
CA SER A 803 52.04 18.34 6.15
C SER A 803 51.18 17.57 5.13
N MET A 804 51.61 16.31 4.82
CA MET A 804 50.94 15.44 3.80
C MET A 804 49.80 14.56 4.34
N GLY A 805 49.61 14.52 5.69
CA GLY A 805 48.59 13.70 6.29
C GLY A 805 48.95 12.22 6.49
N VAL A 806 48.00 11.43 7.01
CA VAL A 806 48.11 10.00 7.31
C VAL A 806 47.06 9.21 6.54
N ARG A 807 47.26 7.90 6.41
CA ARG A 807 46.27 7.03 5.75
C ARG A 807 44.96 7.03 6.52
N LEU A 808 43.86 7.41 5.85
CA LEU A 808 42.51 7.50 6.37
C LEU A 808 41.73 6.24 6.03
N VAL A 809 41.82 5.80 4.79
CA VAL A 809 41.09 4.67 4.24
C VAL A 809 42.04 3.71 3.53
N ASN A 810 41.88 2.41 3.72
CA ASN A 810 42.52 1.40 2.91
C ASN A 810 41.64 1.16 1.65
N LEU A 811 42.16 1.61 0.53
CA LEU A 811 41.47 1.46 -0.76
C LEU A 811 41.80 0.10 -1.36
N ASP A 812 40.82 -0.52 -2.00
CA ASP A 812 41.03 -1.71 -2.82
C ASP A 812 41.81 -1.34 -4.10
N GLU A 813 42.41 -2.33 -4.76
CA GLU A 813 43.20 -2.10 -5.97
C GLU A 813 42.35 -1.44 -7.08
N GLY A 814 42.83 -0.28 -7.55
CA GLY A 814 42.12 0.52 -8.54
C GLY A 814 40.98 1.42 -8.00
N ALA A 815 40.65 1.34 -6.70
CA ALA A 815 39.69 2.24 -6.09
C ALA A 815 40.32 3.56 -5.64
N THR A 816 39.58 4.65 -5.68
CA THR A 816 39.96 5.99 -5.23
C THR A 816 38.96 6.51 -4.18
N LEU A 817 39.42 7.40 -3.30
CA LEU A 817 38.55 8.16 -2.42
C LEU A 817 37.91 9.29 -3.25
N LEU A 818 36.62 9.35 -3.29
CA LEU A 818 35.88 10.35 -4.07
C LEU A 818 35.56 11.60 -3.28
N SER A 819 35.10 11.44 -2.03
CA SER A 819 34.77 12.55 -1.15
C SER A 819 34.79 12.11 0.31
N VAL A 820 34.90 13.11 1.20
CA VAL A 820 34.67 12.95 2.64
C VAL A 820 33.65 14.00 3.05
N THR A 821 32.64 13.59 3.77
CA THR A 821 31.60 14.48 4.29
C THR A 821 31.52 14.38 5.81
N ARG A 822 31.07 15.44 6.47
CA ARG A 822 30.78 15.45 7.90
C ARG A 822 29.44 14.79 8.16
N ASN A 823 29.37 13.87 9.11
CA ASN A 823 28.12 13.36 9.65
C ASN A 823 27.75 14.25 10.85
N SER A 824 26.89 15.25 10.62
CA SER A 824 26.41 16.14 11.67
C SER A 824 25.03 15.65 12.14
N GLU A 825 25.00 14.98 13.29
CA GLU A 825 23.73 14.76 14.02
C GLU A 825 23.18 16.08 14.59
N ASP A 826 23.94 17.20 14.55
CA ASP A 826 23.70 18.43 15.31
C ASP A 826 23.97 19.75 14.56
N GLU A 827 23.55 19.92 13.30
CA GLU A 827 23.64 21.31 12.78
C GLU A 827 22.53 22.24 13.31
N ILE A 828 21.46 21.76 13.93
CA ILE A 828 20.30 22.61 14.32
C ILE A 828 19.62 22.23 15.65
N SER A 829 20.11 21.26 16.45
CA SER A 829 19.39 20.84 17.68
C SER A 829 19.90 21.43 18.99
N THR A 830 20.64 22.53 19.01
CA THR A 830 21.02 23.22 20.26
C THR A 830 20.31 24.55 20.43
N GLN A 831 18.99 24.47 20.77
CA GLN A 831 18.36 25.38 21.74
C GLN A 831 17.02 24.73 22.18
N LYS A 832 17.11 24.03 23.35
CA LYS A 832 15.98 23.94 24.26
C LYS A 832 16.00 25.16 25.19
#